data_59ae188c1455461c2a43f2a275d37b12
#
_entry.id   59ae188c1455461c2a43f2a275d37b12
#
_cell.length_a   1.000
_cell.length_b   1.000
_cell.length_c   1.000
_cell.angle_alpha   90.00
_cell.angle_beta   90.00
_cell.angle_gamma   90.00
#
_symmetry.space_group_name_H-M   'P 1'
#
loop_
_entity.id
_entity.type
_entity.pdbx_description
1 polymer ?
#
loop_
_entity_poly.entity_id
_entity_poly.type
_entity_poly.pdbx_seq_one_letter_code
_entity_poly.pdbx_strand_id
1 'polypeptide(L)'
;MFSTVFDFLLVVVGFGLIIFVHELGHFLAARWAGIRVLAFAIGFGPAILSYRKGMGLRRGSSEREYFATMKPAAAGSGAGEVSPTEYRLNSLPFGGYVKMLGQDDMDATARSGDPDSYQSCVPWKRLVVISAGVIMNLITAAILFVVVFMVGRQVTPPVIGAVVRNSPAALAEPVAPLSNTHPGLQPGDRVVRVGGKSPRSFDDLTLAIAMAHRDEPLEFTVDRGGQELTFRATPRRELTAGLLAVGIEPAISLDVSKPRNNPAEEAAVASILKAEGIEGVRSGDRVTAVNGTPVTFMHEVDAALNAAQGGAVTATVTHADGSTGSITLRGQPELELDTVEQTAHSVAAVQHVLGLTGVLRVLDASPEGSDLRAADQGLQDGDVFARVGDTEYPSIADGIAEIKSHSGATVDVVVLRRAADGAWTEVSLPGVRVSRDGRLGFARGDTSDQSCLIAAPVTKVRRAFEKDIRTAAASSGLAAGTTILEVESMPAATLGGLRDALRLATVKAFGAHKGASVTLTVQRPVGGVPSPNAPREEVRWELSSDDVQTLHALGWTNALASTGVFQPSEFTLKADNPVDAVRMGMAETSRVMKMTYLTFARLAQGSVKVEHLKGPVGIAHLGTLVADKGVIWLLFFLAMISVNLAVINFLPLPIVDGGQFLFIVYEWVRGRPVPVGFQNAVTMAGLVLIGVMFLLVTYNDIRGLFGV
;
A
#
# COMPACT_ATOMS: atom_id res chain seq x y z
N MET A 1 -6.55 13.77 19.71
CA MET A 1 -7.96 13.42 19.88
C MET A 1 -8.93 14.43 19.22
N PHE A 2 -8.83 15.75 19.43
CA PHE A 2 -9.71 16.74 18.77
C PHE A 2 -9.49 16.83 17.25
N SER A 3 -8.24 16.74 16.75
CA SER A 3 -7.94 16.72 15.32
C SER A 3 -8.56 15.49 14.63
N THR A 4 -8.41 14.31 15.19
CA THR A 4 -8.94 13.05 14.62
C THR A 4 -10.47 13.04 14.48
N VAL A 5 -11.18 13.62 15.47
CA VAL A 5 -12.65 13.75 15.39
C VAL A 5 -13.06 14.76 14.33
N PHE A 6 -12.33 15.88 14.22
CA PHE A 6 -12.58 16.89 13.19
C PHE A 6 -12.34 16.33 11.77
N ASP A 7 -11.23 15.62 11.57
CA ASP A 7 -10.89 14.99 10.30
C ASP A 7 -11.93 13.92 9.90
N PHE A 8 -12.38 13.12 10.87
CA PHE A 8 -13.48 12.18 10.65
C PHE A 8 -14.77 12.88 10.22
N LEU A 9 -15.14 13.99 10.87
CA LEU A 9 -16.32 14.78 10.49
C LEU A 9 -16.19 15.37 9.08
N LEU A 10 -15.00 15.87 8.71
CA LEU A 10 -14.74 16.37 7.35
C LEU A 10 -14.91 15.26 6.30
N VAL A 11 -14.44 14.06 6.58
CA VAL A 11 -14.62 12.90 5.71
C VAL A 11 -16.11 12.56 5.56
N VAL A 12 -16.85 12.48 6.67
CA VAL A 12 -18.29 12.19 6.67
C VAL A 12 -19.07 13.24 5.87
N VAL A 13 -18.77 14.51 6.08
CA VAL A 13 -19.41 15.63 5.33
C VAL A 13 -19.04 15.55 3.84
N GLY A 14 -17.78 15.26 3.51
CA GLY A 14 -17.32 15.09 2.14
C GLY A 14 -18.05 13.95 1.41
N PHE A 15 -18.19 12.79 2.06
CA PHE A 15 -18.98 11.68 1.52
C PHE A 15 -20.45 12.04 1.34
N GLY A 16 -21.02 12.67 2.35
CA GLY A 16 -22.42 13.14 2.27
C GLY A 16 -22.63 14.10 1.11
N LEU A 17 -21.67 14.99 0.85
CA LEU A 17 -21.72 15.92 -0.28
C LEU A 17 -21.67 15.19 -1.65
N ILE A 18 -20.81 14.18 -1.79
CA ILE A 18 -20.73 13.40 -3.04
C ILE A 18 -22.06 12.71 -3.34
N ILE A 19 -22.66 12.07 -2.33
CA ILE A 19 -23.94 11.39 -2.49
C ILE A 19 -25.06 12.42 -2.74
N PHE A 20 -25.06 13.53 -2.01
CA PHE A 20 -26.01 14.62 -2.26
C PHE A 20 -25.97 15.11 -3.71
N VAL A 21 -24.78 15.30 -4.29
CA VAL A 21 -24.62 15.75 -5.67
C VAL A 21 -25.08 14.68 -6.66
N HIS A 22 -24.87 13.41 -6.37
CA HIS A 22 -25.42 12.29 -7.14
C HIS A 22 -26.94 12.34 -7.19
N GLU A 23 -27.60 12.42 -6.04
CA GLU A 23 -29.06 12.52 -5.93
C GLU A 23 -29.60 13.80 -6.57
N LEU A 24 -28.86 14.90 -6.45
CA LEU A 24 -29.21 16.17 -7.11
C LEU A 24 -29.26 16.01 -8.64
N GLY A 25 -28.38 15.18 -9.21
CA GLY A 25 -28.40 14.85 -10.63
C GLY A 25 -29.72 14.20 -11.04
N HIS A 26 -30.15 13.16 -10.35
CA HIS A 26 -31.46 12.50 -10.58
C HIS A 26 -32.61 13.47 -10.40
N PHE A 27 -32.58 14.27 -9.34
CA PHE A 27 -33.61 15.26 -9.03
C PHE A 27 -33.80 16.30 -10.15
N LEU A 28 -32.70 16.89 -10.61
CA LEU A 28 -32.74 17.90 -11.67
C LEU A 28 -33.24 17.33 -13.00
N ALA A 29 -32.74 16.12 -13.35
CA ALA A 29 -33.12 15.44 -14.57
C ALA A 29 -34.59 14.96 -14.53
N ALA A 30 -35.09 14.47 -13.39
CA ALA A 30 -36.50 14.09 -13.21
C ALA A 30 -37.45 15.30 -13.41
N ARG A 31 -37.09 16.43 -12.80
CA ARG A 31 -37.85 17.68 -13.01
C ARG A 31 -37.84 18.14 -14.47
N TRP A 32 -36.67 18.07 -15.12
CA TRP A 32 -36.54 18.39 -16.56
C TRP A 32 -37.40 17.44 -17.42
N ALA A 33 -37.44 16.16 -17.08
CA ALA A 33 -38.23 15.15 -17.79
C ALA A 33 -39.73 15.32 -17.59
N GLY A 34 -40.19 16.15 -16.62
CA GLY A 34 -41.58 16.33 -16.24
C GLY A 34 -42.11 15.28 -15.26
N ILE A 35 -41.22 14.55 -14.60
CA ILE A 35 -41.58 13.53 -13.61
C ILE A 35 -41.83 14.18 -12.25
N ARG A 36 -42.95 13.82 -11.59
CA ARG A 36 -43.29 14.32 -10.25
C ARG A 36 -42.36 13.74 -9.21
N VAL A 37 -41.56 14.62 -8.57
CA VAL A 37 -40.70 14.24 -7.46
C VAL A 37 -41.43 14.46 -6.14
N LEU A 38 -41.62 13.42 -5.35
CA LEU A 38 -42.33 13.43 -4.07
C LEU A 38 -41.43 13.82 -2.90
N ALA A 39 -40.14 13.36 -2.90
CA ALA A 39 -39.19 13.75 -1.90
C ALA A 39 -37.77 13.80 -2.47
N PHE A 40 -36.99 14.74 -1.95
CA PHE A 40 -35.56 14.83 -2.10
C PHE A 40 -34.95 14.80 -0.70
N ALA A 41 -34.24 13.73 -0.36
CA ALA A 41 -33.79 13.45 1.00
C ALA A 41 -32.27 13.40 1.09
N ILE A 42 -31.72 14.05 2.11
CA ILE A 42 -30.33 13.89 2.56
C ILE A 42 -30.34 12.94 3.74
N GLY A 43 -29.58 11.82 3.62
CA GLY A 43 -29.54 10.77 4.62
C GLY A 43 -30.68 9.74 4.51
N PHE A 44 -30.57 8.69 5.33
CA PHE A 44 -31.56 7.63 5.44
C PHE A 44 -32.26 7.63 6.79
N GLY A 45 -33.34 6.84 6.91
CA GLY A 45 -34.13 6.71 8.13
C GLY A 45 -35.25 7.74 8.27
N PRO A 46 -35.82 7.92 9.47
CA PRO A 46 -36.89 8.87 9.69
C PRO A 46 -36.42 10.31 9.51
N ALA A 47 -37.28 11.16 8.90
CA ALA A 47 -36.98 12.56 8.74
C ALA A 47 -36.92 13.26 10.11
N ILE A 48 -35.81 13.95 10.39
CA ILE A 48 -35.69 14.85 11.55
C ILE A 48 -36.39 16.18 11.22
N LEU A 49 -36.12 16.69 10.02
CA LEU A 49 -36.60 17.97 9.55
C LEU A 49 -37.07 17.85 8.10
N SER A 50 -38.19 18.45 7.75
CA SER A 50 -38.64 18.54 6.36
C SER A 50 -39.20 19.90 6.06
N TYR A 51 -39.08 20.28 4.77
CA TYR A 51 -39.66 21.50 4.21
C TYR A 51 -40.45 21.17 2.95
N ARG A 52 -41.68 21.60 2.90
CA ARG A 52 -42.53 21.56 1.70
C ARG A 52 -43.14 22.92 1.45
N LYS A 53 -42.98 23.45 0.22
CA LYS A 53 -43.62 24.74 -0.14
C LYS A 53 -45.14 24.60 -0.04
N GLY A 54 -45.77 25.52 0.68
CA GLY A 54 -47.23 25.50 1.00
C GLY A 54 -47.56 24.84 2.34
N MET A 55 -46.62 24.04 2.97
CA MET A 55 -46.80 23.43 4.29
C MET A 55 -45.76 23.89 5.31
N GLY A 56 -44.65 24.53 4.84
CA GLY A 56 -43.58 25.06 5.71
C GLY A 56 -42.60 24.06 6.23
N LEU A 57 -41.76 24.48 7.21
CA LEU A 57 -40.77 23.69 7.89
C LEU A 57 -41.41 22.90 9.04
N ARG A 58 -41.07 21.60 9.15
CA ARG A 58 -41.65 20.69 10.16
C ARG A 58 -40.63 19.70 10.69
N ARG A 59 -40.91 19.16 11.88
CA ARG A 59 -40.27 17.96 12.40
C ARG A 59 -40.99 16.74 11.84
N GLY A 60 -40.23 15.76 11.31
CA GLY A 60 -40.78 14.59 10.64
C GLY A 60 -41.19 14.87 9.19
N SER A 61 -41.86 13.92 8.55
CA SER A 61 -42.30 14.01 7.15
C SER A 61 -43.73 14.58 7.04
N SER A 62 -43.95 15.45 6.04
CA SER A 62 -45.25 15.98 5.67
C SER A 62 -46.04 15.11 4.67
N GLU A 63 -45.52 13.93 4.31
CA GLU A 63 -46.04 13.10 3.21
C GLU A 63 -47.49 12.64 3.46
N ARG A 64 -47.82 12.22 4.69
CA ARG A 64 -49.18 11.77 5.03
C ARG A 64 -50.20 12.88 4.88
N GLU A 65 -49.89 14.10 5.33
CA GLU A 65 -50.78 15.25 5.21
C GLU A 65 -50.93 15.67 3.75
N TYR A 66 -49.81 15.66 2.99
CA TYR A 66 -49.85 15.96 1.56
C TYR A 66 -50.81 15.03 0.81
N PHE A 67 -50.73 13.73 1.01
CA PHE A 67 -51.66 12.79 0.38
C PHE A 67 -53.09 12.90 0.93
N ALA A 68 -53.28 13.33 2.18
CA ALA A 68 -54.60 13.59 2.71
C ALA A 68 -55.26 14.82 2.07
N THR A 69 -54.50 15.85 1.75
CA THR A 69 -54.99 17.05 1.04
C THR A 69 -55.29 16.80 -0.45
N MET A 70 -54.66 15.76 -1.04
CA MET A 70 -54.88 15.39 -2.45
C MET A 70 -56.10 14.47 -2.66
N LYS A 71 -56.68 13.89 -1.60
CA LYS A 71 -57.96 13.16 -1.73
C LYS A 71 -59.06 14.16 -2.02
N PRO A 72 -59.97 13.90 -3.01
CA PRO A 72 -61.06 14.80 -3.32
C PRO A 72 -62.06 14.85 -2.16
N ALA A 73 -61.85 15.81 -1.26
CA ALA A 73 -62.78 16.14 -0.20
C ALA A 73 -63.07 17.65 -0.29
N ALA A 74 -64.28 17.98 -0.71
CA ALA A 74 -64.93 19.29 -0.65
C ALA A 74 -64.25 20.40 -1.46
N ALA A 75 -64.79 20.65 -2.63
CA ALA A 75 -64.73 21.96 -3.31
C ALA A 75 -65.03 23.06 -2.29
N GLY A 76 -64.05 23.87 -1.93
CA GLY A 76 -64.39 25.07 -1.14
C GLY A 76 -63.28 25.71 -0.28
N SER A 77 -62.07 25.16 -0.18
CA SER A 77 -61.01 25.87 0.53
C SER A 77 -59.88 26.25 -0.46
N GLY A 78 -59.63 27.55 -0.60
CA GLY A 78 -58.49 28.11 -1.34
C GLY A 78 -57.14 27.75 -0.72
N ALA A 79 -56.81 26.49 -0.80
CA ALA A 79 -55.50 26.00 -0.42
C ALA A 79 -54.51 26.45 -1.51
N GLY A 80 -53.58 27.33 -1.14
CA GLY A 80 -52.46 27.71 -2.00
C GLY A 80 -51.77 26.45 -2.54
N GLU A 81 -51.26 26.52 -3.77
CA GLU A 81 -50.64 25.40 -4.50
C GLU A 81 -49.51 24.75 -3.69
N VAL A 82 -49.82 23.60 -3.09
CA VAL A 82 -48.81 22.83 -2.28
C VAL A 82 -47.89 22.11 -3.23
N SER A 83 -46.59 22.32 -3.08
CA SER A 83 -45.58 21.65 -3.92
C SER A 83 -45.60 20.12 -3.69
N PRO A 84 -45.52 19.31 -4.76
CA PRO A 84 -45.40 17.87 -4.62
C PRO A 84 -44.10 17.45 -3.93
N THR A 85 -43.02 18.24 -4.04
CA THR A 85 -41.69 17.89 -3.55
C THR A 85 -41.50 18.31 -2.09
N GLU A 86 -41.11 17.35 -1.26
CA GLU A 86 -40.65 17.54 0.10
C GLU A 86 -39.13 17.42 0.17
N TYR A 87 -38.45 18.38 0.77
CA TYR A 87 -37.03 18.35 1.06
C TYR A 87 -36.85 17.83 2.48
N ARG A 88 -36.06 16.72 2.66
CA ARG A 88 -35.92 16.05 3.94
C ARG A 88 -34.47 16.02 4.41
N LEU A 89 -34.25 16.21 5.70
CA LEU A 89 -33.04 15.86 6.41
C LEU A 89 -33.36 14.69 7.34
N ASN A 90 -32.76 13.54 7.06
CA ASN A 90 -33.02 12.29 7.79
C ASN A 90 -32.00 12.06 8.91
N SER A 91 -32.27 11.10 9.79
CA SER A 91 -31.51 10.86 11.02
C SER A 91 -30.12 10.27 10.80
N LEU A 92 -29.91 9.53 9.73
CA LEU A 92 -28.60 8.97 9.38
C LEU A 92 -27.98 9.80 8.26
N PRO A 93 -26.91 10.59 8.52
CA PRO A 93 -26.35 11.53 7.55
C PRO A 93 -25.54 10.85 6.44
N PHE A 94 -25.73 9.58 6.22
CA PHE A 94 -25.09 8.81 5.17
C PHE A 94 -26.09 8.54 4.05
N GLY A 95 -25.76 8.97 2.84
CA GLY A 95 -26.60 8.72 1.69
C GLY A 95 -27.65 9.80 1.42
N GLY A 96 -28.61 9.44 0.58
CA GLY A 96 -29.74 10.24 0.18
C GLY A 96 -30.63 9.44 -0.75
N TYR A 97 -31.75 10.01 -1.17
CA TYR A 97 -32.60 9.44 -2.20
C TYR A 97 -33.53 10.48 -2.83
N VAL A 98 -33.89 10.21 -4.08
CA VAL A 98 -34.96 10.95 -4.78
C VAL A 98 -36.16 10.03 -4.95
N LYS A 99 -37.27 10.34 -4.31
CA LYS A 99 -38.52 9.57 -4.47
C LYS A 99 -39.34 10.16 -5.62
N MET A 100 -39.42 9.45 -6.73
CA MET A 100 -40.20 9.80 -7.89
C MET A 100 -41.56 9.08 -7.86
N LEU A 101 -42.59 9.71 -8.39
CA LEU A 101 -43.92 9.09 -8.48
C LEU A 101 -43.86 7.88 -9.41
N GLY A 102 -44.33 6.73 -8.93
CA GLY A 102 -44.35 5.49 -9.71
C GLY A 102 -42.98 4.78 -9.81
N GLN A 103 -41.96 5.23 -9.08
CA GLN A 103 -40.68 4.47 -8.92
C GLN A 103 -40.52 4.05 -7.48
N ASP A 104 -40.32 2.75 -7.28
CA ASP A 104 -39.82 2.17 -6.01
C ASP A 104 -38.76 1.13 -6.37
N ASP A 105 -37.55 1.35 -5.91
CA ASP A 105 -36.40 0.49 -6.23
C ASP A 105 -36.51 -0.90 -5.60
N MET A 106 -37.36 -1.04 -4.58
CA MET A 106 -37.62 -2.29 -3.86
C MET A 106 -38.91 -3.00 -4.30
N ASP A 107 -39.80 -2.30 -5.02
CA ASP A 107 -41.08 -2.86 -5.46
C ASP A 107 -41.37 -2.48 -6.92
N ALA A 108 -41.05 -3.38 -7.84
CA ALA A 108 -41.32 -3.21 -9.27
C ALA A 108 -42.85 -3.23 -9.60
N THR A 109 -43.74 -3.50 -8.62
CA THR A 109 -45.18 -3.46 -8.77
C THR A 109 -45.78 -2.08 -8.44
N ALA A 110 -45.02 -1.20 -7.82
CA ALA A 110 -45.40 0.16 -7.47
C ALA A 110 -45.58 1.02 -8.74
N ARG A 111 -46.71 0.85 -9.41
CA ARG A 111 -47.06 1.60 -10.65
C ARG A 111 -48.08 2.67 -10.36
N SER A 112 -47.87 3.86 -10.92
CA SER A 112 -48.88 4.93 -10.99
C SER A 112 -49.30 5.15 -12.42
N GLY A 113 -50.59 5.26 -12.64
CA GLY A 113 -51.19 5.61 -13.96
C GLY A 113 -51.14 7.09 -14.27
N ASP A 114 -50.62 7.94 -13.39
CA ASP A 114 -50.52 9.37 -13.59
C ASP A 114 -49.61 9.74 -14.77
N PRO A 115 -49.97 10.72 -15.61
CA PRO A 115 -49.16 11.07 -16.80
C PRO A 115 -47.76 11.63 -16.45
N ASP A 116 -47.55 12.12 -15.24
CA ASP A 116 -46.28 12.65 -14.73
C ASP A 116 -45.57 11.63 -13.82
N SER A 117 -45.94 10.34 -13.91
CA SER A 117 -45.21 9.27 -13.24
C SER A 117 -43.94 8.88 -14.03
N TYR A 118 -42.96 8.31 -13.32
CA TYR A 118 -41.72 7.81 -13.90
C TYR A 118 -41.96 6.81 -15.04
N GLN A 119 -42.94 5.92 -14.86
CA GLN A 119 -43.23 4.86 -15.82
C GLN A 119 -43.96 5.36 -17.05
N SER A 120 -44.77 6.43 -16.92
CA SER A 120 -45.45 7.06 -18.04
C SER A 120 -44.49 7.90 -18.91
N CYS A 121 -43.31 8.21 -18.40
CA CYS A 121 -42.28 8.97 -19.10
C CYS A 121 -41.61 8.10 -20.18
N VAL A 122 -41.36 8.72 -21.35
CA VAL A 122 -40.71 8.02 -22.48
C VAL A 122 -39.34 7.46 -22.09
N PRO A 123 -38.97 6.25 -22.60
CA PRO A 123 -37.76 5.54 -22.15
C PRO A 123 -36.47 6.35 -22.25
N TRP A 124 -36.28 7.12 -23.34
CA TRP A 124 -35.03 7.90 -23.49
C TRP A 124 -34.85 9.00 -22.41
N LYS A 125 -35.96 9.63 -21.96
CA LYS A 125 -35.89 10.60 -20.85
C LYS A 125 -35.57 9.90 -19.52
N ARG A 126 -36.12 8.69 -19.29
CA ARG A 126 -35.78 7.88 -18.13
C ARG A 126 -34.29 7.46 -18.13
N LEU A 127 -33.72 7.17 -19.30
CA LEU A 127 -32.27 6.92 -19.43
C LEU A 127 -31.46 8.15 -19.00
N VAL A 128 -31.87 9.36 -19.40
CA VAL A 128 -31.21 10.60 -18.96
C VAL A 128 -31.32 10.75 -17.44
N VAL A 129 -32.49 10.49 -16.87
CA VAL A 129 -32.71 10.61 -15.41
C VAL A 129 -31.80 9.65 -14.64
N ILE A 130 -31.73 8.36 -15.03
CA ILE A 130 -30.87 7.37 -14.36
C ILE A 130 -29.40 7.68 -14.54
N SER A 131 -28.98 8.18 -15.70
CA SER A 131 -27.56 8.51 -15.94
C SER A 131 -27.12 9.81 -15.24
N ALA A 132 -28.07 10.69 -14.87
CA ALA A 132 -27.76 12.03 -14.37
C ALA A 132 -26.96 12.01 -13.04
N GLY A 133 -27.24 11.07 -12.14
CA GLY A 133 -26.49 10.91 -10.90
C GLY A 133 -25.03 10.57 -11.16
N VAL A 134 -24.79 9.61 -12.04
CA VAL A 134 -23.45 9.19 -12.46
C VAL A 134 -22.69 10.35 -13.13
N ILE A 135 -23.36 11.06 -14.04
CA ILE A 135 -22.77 12.22 -14.75
C ILE A 135 -22.41 13.33 -13.75
N MET A 136 -23.27 13.63 -12.79
CA MET A 136 -22.99 14.64 -11.75
C MET A 136 -21.77 14.27 -10.90
N ASN A 137 -21.62 13.00 -10.56
CA ASN A 137 -20.42 12.55 -9.85
C ASN A 137 -19.15 12.73 -10.67
N LEU A 138 -19.17 12.42 -11.97
CA LEU A 138 -18.02 12.66 -12.86
C LEU A 138 -17.68 14.15 -13.01
N ILE A 139 -18.72 15.02 -13.14
CA ILE A 139 -18.52 16.46 -13.20
C ILE A 139 -17.93 16.98 -11.90
N THR A 140 -18.46 16.54 -10.75
CA THR A 140 -17.95 16.93 -9.43
C THR A 140 -16.51 16.50 -9.24
N ALA A 141 -16.18 15.26 -9.60
CA ALA A 141 -14.81 14.77 -9.55
C ALA A 141 -13.87 15.60 -10.43
N ALA A 142 -14.27 15.90 -11.65
CA ALA A 142 -13.49 16.74 -12.56
C ALA A 142 -13.23 18.14 -11.98
N ILE A 143 -14.26 18.77 -11.40
CA ILE A 143 -14.12 20.08 -10.73
C ILE A 143 -13.15 19.97 -9.54
N LEU A 144 -13.29 18.96 -8.68
CA LEU A 144 -12.39 18.75 -7.55
C LEU A 144 -10.94 18.53 -8.00
N PHE A 145 -10.70 17.72 -9.03
CA PHE A 145 -9.37 17.55 -9.60
C PHE A 145 -8.81 18.84 -10.19
N VAL A 146 -9.63 19.65 -10.87
CA VAL A 146 -9.22 20.97 -11.37
C VAL A 146 -8.73 21.85 -10.21
N VAL A 147 -9.49 21.92 -9.12
CA VAL A 147 -9.08 22.67 -7.91
C VAL A 147 -7.77 22.14 -7.36
N VAL A 148 -7.63 20.82 -7.23
CA VAL A 148 -6.41 20.17 -6.75
C VAL A 148 -5.21 20.54 -7.62
N PHE A 149 -5.32 20.48 -8.95
CA PHE A 149 -4.21 20.80 -9.86
C PHE A 149 -3.95 22.31 -9.97
N MET A 150 -4.92 23.15 -9.70
CA MET A 150 -4.68 24.60 -9.60
C MET A 150 -3.86 24.97 -8.37
N VAL A 151 -4.10 24.32 -7.24
CA VAL A 151 -3.35 24.54 -6.00
C VAL A 151 -1.99 23.82 -6.05
N GLY A 152 -1.99 22.59 -6.57
CA GLY A 152 -0.86 21.69 -6.65
C GLY A 152 -0.94 20.56 -5.61
N ARG A 153 -0.52 19.36 -6.02
CA ARG A 153 -0.44 18.16 -5.18
C ARG A 153 0.97 17.59 -5.20
N GLN A 154 1.44 17.12 -4.05
CA GLN A 154 2.71 16.37 -3.98
C GLN A 154 2.54 15.01 -4.67
N VAL A 155 3.48 14.68 -5.54
CA VAL A 155 3.55 13.40 -6.26
C VAL A 155 5.00 12.94 -6.37
N THR A 156 5.20 11.64 -6.42
CA THR A 156 6.52 11.04 -6.64
C THR A 156 6.94 11.21 -8.11
N PRO A 157 8.13 11.75 -8.40
CA PRO A 157 8.62 11.89 -9.78
C PRO A 157 8.81 10.52 -10.43
N PRO A 158 8.68 10.41 -11.77
CA PRO A 158 8.91 9.18 -12.50
C PRO A 158 10.43 8.91 -12.67
N VAL A 159 11.16 8.90 -11.55
CA VAL A 159 12.59 8.59 -11.44
C VAL A 159 12.76 7.25 -10.76
N ILE A 160 13.54 6.37 -11.37
CA ILE A 160 13.84 5.05 -10.82
C ILE A 160 14.85 5.22 -9.70
N GLY A 161 14.48 4.81 -8.49
CA GLY A 161 15.36 4.80 -7.30
C GLY A 161 16.12 3.49 -7.14
N ALA A 162 15.42 2.37 -7.41
CA ALA A 162 16.03 1.05 -7.37
C ALA A 162 15.46 0.15 -8.48
N VAL A 163 16.22 -0.84 -8.87
CA VAL A 163 15.81 -1.88 -9.82
C VAL A 163 16.00 -3.24 -9.16
N VAL A 164 14.90 -3.98 -9.06
CA VAL A 164 14.89 -5.31 -8.47
C VAL A 164 15.75 -6.24 -9.33
N ARG A 165 16.67 -6.96 -8.69
CA ARG A 165 17.57 -7.90 -9.36
C ARG A 165 16.78 -8.99 -10.12
N ASN A 166 17.29 -9.39 -11.28
CA ASN A 166 16.65 -10.39 -12.17
C ASN A 166 15.22 -10.03 -12.60
N SER A 167 14.80 -8.77 -12.40
CA SER A 167 13.52 -8.28 -12.83
C SER A 167 13.50 -8.00 -14.34
N PRO A 168 12.31 -7.87 -14.95
CA PRO A 168 12.21 -7.42 -16.34
C PRO A 168 12.90 -6.10 -16.62
N ALA A 169 12.96 -5.18 -15.65
CA ALA A 169 13.68 -3.90 -15.77
C ALA A 169 15.21 -4.07 -15.78
N ALA A 170 15.72 -4.93 -14.89
CA ALA A 170 17.15 -5.25 -14.84
C ALA A 170 17.63 -5.93 -16.13
N LEU A 171 16.77 -6.74 -16.74
CA LEU A 171 17.03 -7.51 -17.97
C LEU A 171 16.52 -6.78 -19.23
N ALA A 172 16.14 -5.52 -19.14
CA ALA A 172 15.58 -4.78 -20.28
C ALA A 172 16.61 -4.62 -21.38
N GLU A 173 16.20 -4.91 -22.61
CA GLU A 173 17.06 -4.83 -23.79
C GLU A 173 17.02 -3.42 -24.39
N PRO A 174 18.18 -2.83 -24.72
CA PRO A 174 18.20 -1.56 -25.43
C PRO A 174 17.69 -1.72 -26.86
N VAL A 175 16.89 -0.76 -27.33
CA VAL A 175 16.38 -0.75 -28.73
C VAL A 175 17.47 -0.43 -29.73
N ALA A 176 18.44 0.38 -29.34
CA ALA A 176 19.63 0.70 -30.15
C ALA A 176 20.90 0.21 -29.45
N PRO A 177 21.93 -0.22 -30.19
CA PRO A 177 23.22 -0.61 -29.59
C PRO A 177 23.78 0.49 -28.70
N LEU A 178 24.12 0.14 -27.45
CA LEU A 178 24.74 1.08 -26.49
C LEU A 178 26.26 0.91 -26.56
N SER A 179 26.98 2.01 -26.81
CA SER A 179 28.44 2.05 -26.68
C SER A 179 28.77 2.43 -25.23
N ASN A 180 29.17 1.51 -24.37
CA ASN A 180 29.66 1.71 -23.00
C ASN A 180 28.64 1.87 -21.86
N THR A 181 27.38 1.47 -22.01
CA THR A 181 26.41 1.51 -20.91
C THR A 181 25.97 0.11 -20.51
N HIS A 182 25.73 -0.10 -19.21
CA HIS A 182 25.19 -1.36 -18.72
C HIS A 182 23.78 -1.61 -19.32
N PRO A 183 23.47 -2.86 -19.69
CA PRO A 183 22.12 -3.23 -20.11
C PRO A 183 21.11 -3.01 -18.99
N GLY A 184 19.84 -2.81 -19.34
CA GLY A 184 18.74 -2.64 -18.41
C GLY A 184 18.49 -1.21 -17.95
N LEU A 185 17.36 -1.05 -17.27
CA LEU A 185 17.03 0.18 -16.57
C LEU A 185 17.89 0.29 -15.30
N GLN A 186 18.19 1.52 -14.89
CA GLN A 186 19.10 1.78 -13.77
C GLN A 186 18.51 2.79 -12.77
N PRO A 187 18.96 2.78 -11.51
CA PRO A 187 18.70 3.87 -10.59
C PRO A 187 19.16 5.20 -11.18
N GLY A 188 18.36 6.25 -11.02
CA GLY A 188 18.60 7.57 -11.62
C GLY A 188 17.95 7.78 -12.97
N ASP A 189 17.51 6.74 -13.67
CA ASP A 189 16.78 6.90 -14.93
C ASP A 189 15.46 7.66 -14.69
N ARG A 190 15.28 8.78 -15.37
CA ARG A 190 14.01 9.50 -15.42
C ARG A 190 13.19 8.96 -16.58
N VAL A 191 12.05 8.35 -16.32
CA VAL A 191 11.18 7.81 -17.37
C VAL A 191 10.44 8.95 -18.07
N VAL A 192 10.79 9.19 -19.34
CA VAL A 192 10.20 10.23 -20.20
C VAL A 192 8.95 9.70 -20.90
N ARG A 193 9.00 8.44 -21.38
CA ARG A 193 7.85 7.77 -22.01
C ARG A 193 7.80 6.30 -21.62
N VAL A 194 6.58 5.78 -21.48
CA VAL A 194 6.27 4.35 -21.30
C VAL A 194 5.11 3.98 -22.19
N GLY A 195 5.30 3.01 -23.08
CA GLY A 195 4.28 2.63 -24.07
C GLY A 195 3.75 3.81 -24.89
N GLY A 196 4.65 4.74 -25.27
CA GLY A 196 4.34 5.95 -26.05
C GLY A 196 3.68 7.10 -25.26
N LYS A 197 3.42 6.94 -23.94
CA LYS A 197 2.81 7.98 -23.08
C LYS A 197 3.83 8.54 -22.11
N SER A 198 3.77 9.85 -21.84
CA SER A 198 4.63 10.51 -20.85
C SER A 198 4.01 10.44 -19.45
N PRO A 199 4.59 9.70 -18.49
CA PRO A 199 4.12 9.66 -17.13
C PRO A 199 4.44 10.98 -16.42
N ARG A 200 3.50 11.52 -15.64
CA ARG A 200 3.70 12.73 -14.83
C ARG A 200 4.20 12.40 -13.43
N SER A 201 3.95 11.17 -12.98
CA SER A 201 4.33 10.67 -11.66
C SER A 201 4.75 9.21 -11.76
N PHE A 202 5.36 8.72 -10.70
CA PHE A 202 5.66 7.29 -10.56
C PHE A 202 4.39 6.43 -10.54
N ASP A 203 3.28 6.95 -10.00
CA ASP A 203 1.98 6.28 -10.03
C ASP A 203 1.46 6.08 -11.46
N ASP A 204 1.64 7.10 -12.34
CA ASP A 204 1.28 6.98 -13.76
C ASP A 204 2.11 5.90 -14.46
N LEU A 205 3.40 5.82 -14.12
CA LEU A 205 4.32 4.82 -14.63
C LEU A 205 3.89 3.41 -14.20
N THR A 206 3.66 3.22 -12.90
CA THR A 206 3.20 1.94 -12.34
C THR A 206 1.87 1.50 -12.95
N LEU A 207 0.94 2.44 -13.13
CA LEU A 207 -0.33 2.17 -13.78
C LEU A 207 -0.15 1.75 -15.24
N ALA A 208 0.68 2.44 -16.01
CA ALA A 208 0.93 2.10 -17.41
C ALA A 208 1.48 0.68 -17.55
N ILE A 209 2.39 0.28 -16.65
CA ILE A 209 2.95 -1.07 -16.58
C ILE A 209 1.87 -2.09 -16.19
N ALA A 210 1.08 -1.79 -15.14
CA ALA A 210 0.03 -2.67 -14.66
C ALA A 210 -1.08 -2.90 -15.71
N MET A 211 -1.30 -1.95 -16.62
CA MET A 211 -2.28 -2.03 -17.70
C MET A 211 -1.71 -2.59 -19.01
N ALA A 212 -0.41 -2.87 -19.09
CA ALA A 212 0.21 -3.46 -20.26
C ALA A 212 -0.37 -4.85 -20.57
N HIS A 213 -0.22 -5.29 -21.81
CA HIS A 213 -0.55 -6.65 -22.19
C HIS A 213 0.48 -7.63 -21.62
N ARG A 214 -0.01 -8.77 -21.18
CA ARG A 214 0.85 -9.83 -20.70
C ARG A 214 1.66 -10.39 -21.86
N ASP A 215 2.93 -10.68 -21.58
CA ASP A 215 3.87 -11.31 -22.54
C ASP A 215 4.21 -10.42 -23.77
N GLU A 216 3.80 -9.14 -23.78
CA GLU A 216 4.21 -8.16 -24.79
C GLU A 216 5.28 -7.21 -24.22
N PRO A 217 6.37 -6.92 -24.98
CA PRO A 217 7.39 -5.98 -24.54
C PRO A 217 6.84 -4.55 -24.50
N LEU A 218 7.08 -3.87 -23.40
CA LEU A 218 6.74 -2.47 -23.18
C LEU A 218 7.99 -1.61 -23.38
N GLU A 219 7.89 -0.55 -24.19
CA GLU A 219 8.99 0.37 -24.42
C GLU A 219 9.07 1.45 -23.34
N PHE A 220 10.27 1.66 -22.80
CA PHE A 220 10.63 2.69 -21.83
C PHE A 220 11.64 3.62 -22.47
N THR A 221 11.29 4.88 -22.68
CA THR A 221 12.26 5.92 -23.01
C THR A 221 12.65 6.63 -21.72
N VAL A 222 13.91 6.63 -21.39
CA VAL A 222 14.46 7.24 -20.18
C VAL A 222 15.48 8.31 -20.53
N ASP A 223 15.59 9.32 -19.68
CA ASP A 223 16.71 10.26 -19.66
C ASP A 223 17.72 9.75 -18.63
N ARG A 224 18.89 9.35 -19.10
CA ARG A 224 20.04 8.89 -18.30
C ARG A 224 21.18 9.88 -18.47
N GLY A 225 21.34 10.78 -17.51
CA GLY A 225 22.39 11.78 -17.52
C GLY A 225 22.34 12.75 -18.73
N GLY A 226 21.16 13.14 -19.20
CA GLY A 226 20.93 14.02 -20.34
C GLY A 226 20.85 13.30 -21.69
N GLN A 227 20.97 11.97 -21.72
CA GLN A 227 20.84 11.15 -22.93
C GLN A 227 19.51 10.38 -22.92
N GLU A 228 18.69 10.56 -23.94
CA GLU A 228 17.49 9.72 -24.15
C GLU A 228 17.87 8.33 -24.66
N LEU A 229 17.52 7.31 -23.88
CA LEU A 229 17.72 5.90 -24.19
C LEU A 229 16.36 5.18 -24.20
N THR A 230 16.21 4.20 -25.09
CA THR A 230 14.98 3.39 -25.14
C THR A 230 15.28 1.92 -24.88
N PHE A 231 14.54 1.34 -23.96
CA PHE A 231 14.65 -0.06 -23.55
C PHE A 231 13.33 -0.78 -23.75
N ARG A 232 13.38 -2.09 -23.94
CA ARG A 232 12.23 -3.00 -23.95
C ARG A 232 12.27 -3.91 -22.74
N ALA A 233 11.19 -3.91 -21.96
CA ALA A 233 11.01 -4.83 -20.86
C ALA A 233 9.63 -5.49 -20.96
N THR A 234 9.56 -6.81 -20.81
CA THR A 234 8.28 -7.54 -20.81
C THR A 234 7.74 -7.63 -19.38
N PRO A 235 6.64 -6.94 -19.05
CA PRO A 235 6.08 -6.97 -17.70
C PRO A 235 5.70 -8.39 -17.29
N ARG A 236 6.06 -8.79 -16.07
CA ARG A 236 5.70 -10.08 -15.47
C ARG A 236 4.78 -9.86 -14.28
N ARG A 237 4.03 -10.89 -13.93
CA ARG A 237 3.20 -10.84 -12.72
C ARG A 237 4.08 -10.89 -11.49
N GLU A 238 4.04 -9.85 -10.69
CA GLU A 238 4.68 -9.83 -9.39
C GLU A 238 3.92 -10.74 -8.42
N LEU A 239 4.65 -11.57 -7.67
CA LEU A 239 4.06 -12.62 -6.85
C LEU A 239 3.36 -12.09 -5.59
N THR A 240 3.81 -10.95 -5.07
CA THR A 240 3.26 -10.33 -3.85
C THR A 240 2.00 -9.53 -4.14
N ALA A 241 2.08 -8.57 -5.07
CA ALA A 241 0.96 -7.70 -5.42
C ALA A 241 0.00 -8.34 -6.45
N GLY A 242 0.44 -9.38 -7.19
CA GLY A 242 -0.37 -10.05 -8.20
C GLY A 242 -0.64 -9.21 -9.46
N LEU A 243 0.02 -8.05 -9.60
CA LEU A 243 -0.10 -7.14 -10.74
C LEU A 243 1.05 -7.34 -11.72
N LEU A 244 0.88 -6.87 -12.96
CA LEU A 244 2.00 -6.77 -13.89
C LEU A 244 2.95 -5.67 -13.40
N ALA A 245 4.23 -6.00 -13.32
CA ALA A 245 5.30 -5.13 -12.90
C ALA A 245 6.58 -5.40 -13.70
N VAL A 246 7.54 -4.48 -13.64
CA VAL A 246 8.87 -4.66 -14.24
C VAL A 246 9.97 -4.67 -13.20
N GLY A 247 9.68 -4.41 -11.92
CA GLY A 247 10.65 -4.42 -10.83
C GLY A 247 11.46 -3.14 -10.73
N ILE A 248 10.79 -2.01 -10.74
CA ILE A 248 11.36 -0.68 -10.48
C ILE A 248 10.71 -0.09 -9.23
N GLU A 249 11.49 0.64 -8.44
CA GLU A 249 11.05 1.35 -7.25
C GLU A 249 11.27 2.86 -7.40
N PRO A 250 10.48 3.70 -6.74
CA PRO A 250 10.62 5.16 -6.81
C PRO A 250 11.91 5.63 -6.13
N ALA A 251 12.41 6.78 -6.58
CA ALA A 251 13.54 7.41 -5.94
C ALA A 251 13.18 7.91 -4.53
N ILE A 252 14.06 7.65 -3.56
CA ILE A 252 13.97 8.12 -2.18
C ILE A 252 14.63 9.49 -2.10
N SER A 253 13.98 10.46 -1.44
CA SER A 253 14.54 11.79 -1.19
C SER A 253 15.67 11.71 -0.15
N LEU A 254 16.42 12.78 -0.04
CA LEU A 254 17.42 12.97 0.99
C LEU A 254 16.92 13.90 2.13
N ASP A 255 15.61 14.14 2.17
CA ASP A 255 14.96 14.88 3.24
C ASP A 255 14.69 13.93 4.43
N VAL A 256 15.22 14.28 5.58
CA VAL A 256 14.94 13.55 6.82
C VAL A 256 13.47 13.78 7.20
N SER A 257 12.75 12.71 7.43
CA SER A 257 11.31 12.73 7.73
C SER A 257 10.99 13.74 8.83
N LYS A 258 9.99 14.58 8.56
CA LYS A 258 9.43 15.53 9.51
C LYS A 258 7.96 15.23 9.73
N PRO A 259 7.63 14.36 10.67
CA PRO A 259 6.24 14.04 10.97
C PRO A 259 5.45 15.30 11.34
N ARG A 260 4.25 15.45 10.79
CA ARG A 260 3.35 16.54 11.14
C ARG A 260 2.65 16.19 12.44
N ASN A 261 2.84 17.05 13.48
CA ASN A 261 2.12 16.96 14.77
C ASN A 261 2.18 15.59 15.47
N ASN A 262 3.21 14.79 15.23
CA ASN A 262 3.40 13.50 15.90
C ASN A 262 4.76 13.46 16.62
N PRO A 263 4.83 13.91 17.88
CA PRO A 263 6.08 13.91 18.66
C PRO A 263 6.68 12.51 18.86
N ALA A 264 5.87 11.47 18.86
CA ALA A 264 6.33 10.10 19.01
C ALA A 264 7.11 9.62 17.75
N GLU A 265 6.63 9.96 16.55
CA GLU A 265 7.36 9.67 15.30
C GLU A 265 8.65 10.49 15.20
N GLU A 266 8.63 11.75 15.65
CA GLU A 266 9.83 12.59 15.67
C GLU A 266 10.89 12.02 16.63
N ALA A 267 10.48 11.55 17.81
CA ALA A 267 11.33 10.84 18.74
C ALA A 267 11.87 9.51 18.17
N ALA A 268 11.04 8.78 17.40
CA ALA A 268 11.47 7.56 16.72
C ALA A 268 12.56 7.83 15.67
N VAL A 269 12.40 8.88 14.85
CA VAL A 269 13.43 9.30 13.88
C VAL A 269 14.75 9.65 14.62
N ALA A 270 14.69 10.41 15.70
CA ALA A 270 15.85 10.76 16.50
C ALA A 270 16.53 9.52 17.13
N SER A 271 15.74 8.56 17.58
CA SER A 271 16.24 7.28 18.14
C SER A 271 16.96 6.45 17.08
N ILE A 272 16.41 6.35 15.86
CA ILE A 272 17.04 5.65 14.74
C ILE A 272 18.38 6.31 14.37
N LEU A 273 18.40 7.62 14.18
CA LEU A 273 19.63 8.36 13.86
C LEU A 273 20.72 8.13 14.91
N LYS A 274 20.35 8.15 16.20
CA LYS A 274 21.26 7.88 17.30
C LYS A 274 21.76 6.42 17.31
N ALA A 275 20.89 5.46 17.04
CA ALA A 275 21.25 4.04 16.99
C ALA A 275 22.27 3.75 15.87
N GLU A 276 22.14 4.45 14.74
CA GLU A 276 23.08 4.38 13.62
C GLU A 276 24.34 5.26 13.80
N GLY A 277 24.51 5.89 14.95
CA GLY A 277 25.67 6.72 15.27
C GLY A 277 25.76 8.01 14.45
N ILE A 278 24.62 8.49 13.91
CA ILE A 278 24.56 9.71 13.12
C ILE A 278 24.20 10.88 14.03
N GLU A 279 25.23 11.63 14.44
CA GLU A 279 25.08 12.82 15.24
C GLU A 279 24.95 14.07 14.35
N GLY A 280 24.23 15.09 14.84
CA GLY A 280 24.10 16.38 14.14
C GLY A 280 23.02 16.43 13.05
N VAL A 281 22.22 15.38 12.86
CA VAL A 281 21.08 15.35 11.95
C VAL A 281 19.78 15.36 12.74
N ARG A 282 18.80 16.16 12.26
CA ARG A 282 17.48 16.31 12.89
C ARG A 282 16.37 16.10 11.88
N SER A 283 15.20 15.84 12.41
CA SER A 283 13.98 15.81 11.60
C SER A 283 13.79 17.11 10.79
N GLY A 284 13.60 16.98 9.49
CA GLY A 284 13.48 18.10 8.55
C GLY A 284 14.78 18.62 7.94
N ASP A 285 15.92 18.04 8.29
CA ASP A 285 17.20 18.32 7.65
C ASP A 285 17.29 17.63 6.26
N ARG A 286 18.22 18.07 5.42
CA ARG A 286 18.42 17.51 4.07
C ARG A 286 19.90 17.24 3.82
N VAL A 287 20.22 16.06 3.30
CA VAL A 287 21.54 15.78 2.74
C VAL A 287 21.63 16.40 1.35
N THR A 288 22.63 17.25 1.11
CA THR A 288 22.73 18.06 -0.12
C THR A 288 23.96 17.75 -0.96
N ALA A 289 25.02 17.18 -0.37
CA ALA A 289 26.20 16.74 -1.11
C ALA A 289 26.87 15.53 -0.43
N VAL A 290 27.60 14.72 -1.21
CA VAL A 290 28.47 13.65 -0.71
C VAL A 290 29.86 13.84 -1.32
N ASN A 291 30.88 13.85 -0.47
CA ASN A 291 32.27 14.14 -0.88
C ASN A 291 32.39 15.41 -1.74
N GLY A 292 31.58 16.45 -1.44
CA GLY A 292 31.53 17.70 -2.18
C GLY A 292 30.73 17.66 -3.49
N THR A 293 30.26 16.48 -3.94
CA THR A 293 29.40 16.35 -5.11
C THR A 293 27.92 16.50 -4.70
N PRO A 294 27.16 17.43 -5.31
CA PRO A 294 25.74 17.59 -5.04
C PRO A 294 24.97 16.30 -5.30
N VAL A 295 24.03 15.96 -4.41
CA VAL A 295 23.16 14.79 -4.51
C VAL A 295 21.70 15.19 -4.28
N THR A 296 20.79 14.46 -4.94
CA THR A 296 19.35 14.71 -4.89
C THR A 296 18.59 13.50 -4.34
N PHE A 297 19.07 12.30 -4.62
CA PHE A 297 18.40 11.05 -4.31
C PHE A 297 19.32 10.08 -3.58
N MET A 298 18.72 9.15 -2.84
CA MET A 298 19.44 8.17 -2.03
C MET A 298 20.39 7.28 -2.85
N HIS A 299 20.00 6.86 -4.06
CA HIS A 299 20.85 6.02 -4.93
C HIS A 299 22.19 6.68 -5.28
N GLU A 300 22.28 8.03 -5.27
CA GLU A 300 23.54 8.74 -5.48
C GLU A 300 24.47 8.63 -4.24
N VAL A 301 23.90 8.60 -3.05
CA VAL A 301 24.63 8.31 -1.79
C VAL A 301 25.14 6.88 -1.80
N ASP A 302 24.28 5.92 -2.18
CA ASP A 302 24.65 4.51 -2.29
C ASP A 302 25.74 4.31 -3.34
N ALA A 303 25.68 5.04 -4.47
CA ALA A 303 26.75 5.01 -5.47
C ALA A 303 28.11 5.50 -4.92
N ALA A 304 28.11 6.56 -4.10
CA ALA A 304 29.31 7.06 -3.45
C ALA A 304 29.87 6.07 -2.42
N LEU A 305 29.00 5.42 -1.64
CA LEU A 305 29.38 4.37 -0.68
C LEU A 305 29.95 3.14 -1.41
N ASN A 306 29.37 2.77 -2.55
CA ASN A 306 29.88 1.68 -3.38
C ASN A 306 31.25 2.02 -3.99
N ALA A 307 31.45 3.25 -4.47
CA ALA A 307 32.76 3.71 -4.97
C ALA A 307 33.81 3.70 -3.85
N ALA A 308 33.42 3.99 -2.60
CA ALA A 308 34.27 3.91 -1.43
C ALA A 308 34.42 2.49 -0.87
N GLN A 309 33.83 1.47 -1.51
CA GLN A 309 33.80 0.07 -1.05
C GLN A 309 33.38 -0.08 0.42
N GLY A 310 32.32 0.63 0.81
CA GLY A 310 31.82 0.65 2.20
C GLY A 310 32.61 1.54 3.15
N GLY A 311 33.68 2.20 2.68
CA GLY A 311 34.43 3.18 3.45
C GLY A 311 33.59 4.41 3.81
N ALA A 312 34.14 5.22 4.69
CA ALA A 312 33.49 6.45 5.13
C ALA A 312 33.41 7.50 4.01
N VAL A 313 32.25 8.11 3.82
CA VAL A 313 32.04 9.26 2.95
C VAL A 313 31.55 10.44 3.78
N THR A 314 31.94 11.66 3.39
CA THR A 314 31.51 12.89 4.04
C THR A 314 30.24 13.41 3.37
N ALA A 315 29.14 13.51 4.12
CA ALA A 315 27.90 14.09 3.62
C ALA A 315 27.70 15.49 4.21
N THR A 316 27.28 16.43 3.36
CA THR A 316 26.88 17.79 3.77
C THR A 316 25.38 17.77 4.04
N VAL A 317 25.00 18.24 5.23
CA VAL A 317 23.60 18.36 5.66
C VAL A 317 23.25 19.84 5.72
N THR A 318 22.11 20.22 5.15
CA THR A 318 21.50 21.53 5.30
C THR A 318 20.37 21.42 6.32
N HIS A 319 20.45 22.18 7.40
CA HIS A 319 19.43 22.22 8.45
C HIS A 319 18.24 23.09 8.05
N ALA A 320 17.12 22.90 8.74
CA ALA A 320 15.89 23.65 8.47
C ALA A 320 16.03 25.18 8.65
N ASP A 321 17.03 25.65 9.40
CA ASP A 321 17.38 27.07 9.58
C ASP A 321 18.31 27.63 8.48
N GLY A 322 18.69 26.78 7.51
CA GLY A 322 19.60 27.14 6.40
C GLY A 322 21.09 27.00 6.75
N SER A 323 21.45 26.67 7.99
CA SER A 323 22.83 26.36 8.35
C SER A 323 23.27 25.02 7.73
N THR A 324 24.56 24.83 7.55
CA THR A 324 25.12 23.60 6.99
C THR A 324 26.02 22.90 8.00
N GLY A 325 25.90 21.59 8.08
CA GLY A 325 26.75 20.71 8.87
C GLY A 325 27.40 19.64 7.99
N SER A 326 28.32 18.90 8.58
CA SER A 326 28.99 17.77 7.93
C SER A 326 28.86 16.55 8.81
N ILE A 327 28.48 15.41 8.20
CA ILE A 327 28.38 14.11 8.87
C ILE A 327 29.19 13.07 8.10
N THR A 328 29.57 12.01 8.80
CA THR A 328 30.24 10.87 8.21
C THR A 328 29.24 9.73 8.05
N LEU A 329 29.03 9.27 6.82
CA LEU A 329 28.24 8.08 6.52
C LEU A 329 29.22 6.92 6.23
N ARG A 330 28.88 5.74 6.73
CA ARG A 330 29.61 4.49 6.44
C ARG A 330 28.68 3.55 5.69
N GLY A 331 29.21 2.90 4.66
CA GLY A 331 28.48 1.86 3.94
C GLY A 331 28.36 0.62 4.81
N GLN A 332 27.14 0.12 4.91
CA GLN A 332 26.88 -1.21 5.43
C GLN A 332 26.87 -2.23 4.27
N PRO A 333 27.40 -3.43 4.49
CA PRO A 333 27.31 -4.48 3.50
C PRO A 333 25.87 -4.79 3.14
N GLU A 334 25.50 -4.63 1.87
CA GLU A 334 24.18 -5.02 1.39
C GLU A 334 24.01 -6.54 1.51
N LEU A 335 22.95 -6.98 2.17
CA LEU A 335 22.54 -8.38 2.23
C LEU A 335 21.39 -8.63 1.24
N GLU A 336 21.21 -9.88 0.82
CA GLU A 336 20.04 -10.25 0.04
C GLU A 336 18.77 -10.05 0.87
N LEU A 337 17.73 -9.44 0.29
CA LEU A 337 16.42 -9.30 0.89
C LEU A 337 15.40 -10.07 0.04
N ASP A 338 15.03 -11.24 0.52
CA ASP A 338 14.05 -12.10 -0.14
C ASP A 338 12.86 -12.37 0.79
N THR A 339 11.88 -13.12 0.33
CA THR A 339 10.75 -13.55 1.16
C THR A 339 10.73 -15.05 1.34
N VAL A 340 10.34 -15.50 2.53
CA VAL A 340 10.10 -16.91 2.85
C VAL A 340 8.62 -17.14 3.11
N GLU A 341 8.11 -18.28 2.68
CA GLU A 341 6.74 -18.70 2.95
C GLU A 341 6.69 -19.30 4.36
N GLN A 342 5.93 -18.65 5.26
CA GLN A 342 5.74 -19.14 6.64
C GLN A 342 4.54 -20.07 6.74
N THR A 343 3.44 -19.73 6.03
CA THR A 343 2.22 -20.52 5.92
C THR A 343 1.68 -20.40 4.51
N ALA A 344 0.67 -21.20 4.15
CA ALA A 344 0.01 -21.12 2.83
C ALA A 344 -0.48 -19.70 2.46
N HIS A 345 -0.57 -18.78 3.43
CA HIS A 345 -1.13 -17.44 3.26
C HIS A 345 -0.25 -16.31 3.81
N SER A 346 0.90 -16.62 4.41
CA SER A 346 1.80 -15.60 4.97
C SER A 346 3.23 -15.75 4.45
N VAL A 347 3.86 -14.62 4.13
CA VAL A 347 5.26 -14.52 3.75
C VAL A 347 5.97 -13.56 4.72
N ALA A 348 7.24 -13.81 4.99
CA ALA A 348 8.07 -12.91 5.77
C ALA A 348 9.30 -12.51 4.96
N ALA A 349 9.69 -11.24 5.09
CA ALA A 349 10.96 -10.77 4.56
C ALA A 349 12.13 -11.34 5.40
N VAL A 350 13.19 -11.73 4.74
CA VAL A 350 14.41 -12.25 5.38
C VAL A 350 15.64 -11.63 4.71
N GLN A 351 16.54 -11.10 5.54
CA GLN A 351 17.88 -10.69 5.10
C GLN A 351 18.84 -11.87 5.28
N HIS A 352 19.64 -12.14 4.26
CA HIS A 352 20.53 -13.29 4.27
C HIS A 352 21.76 -13.10 3.36
N VAL A 353 22.75 -13.97 3.54
CA VAL A 353 23.87 -14.16 2.63
C VAL A 353 23.76 -15.56 2.05
N LEU A 354 23.33 -15.70 0.81
CA LEU A 354 23.14 -16.97 0.12
C LEU A 354 22.26 -17.99 0.89
N GLY A 355 21.32 -17.49 1.72
CA GLY A 355 20.43 -18.28 2.56
C GLY A 355 20.89 -18.43 4.03
N LEU A 356 22.04 -17.91 4.42
CA LEU A 356 22.46 -17.83 5.81
C LEU A 356 21.94 -16.52 6.44
N THR A 357 21.27 -16.62 7.59
CA THR A 357 20.65 -15.50 8.30
C THR A 357 21.00 -15.51 9.79
N GLY A 358 20.94 -14.36 10.44
CA GLY A 358 21.19 -14.21 11.87
C GLY A 358 20.06 -14.80 12.74
N VAL A 359 20.37 -15.04 14.00
CA VAL A 359 19.44 -15.53 15.01
C VAL A 359 18.67 -14.36 15.61
N LEU A 360 17.36 -14.53 15.87
CA LEU A 360 16.51 -13.56 16.53
C LEU A 360 17.10 -13.07 17.85
N ARG A 361 17.09 -11.75 18.07
CA ARG A 361 17.65 -11.08 19.24
C ARG A 361 16.69 -10.02 19.77
N VAL A 362 16.70 -9.79 21.07
CA VAL A 362 16.03 -8.66 21.73
C VAL A 362 16.90 -7.41 21.58
N LEU A 363 16.39 -6.39 20.89
CA LEU A 363 17.05 -5.07 20.83
C LEU A 363 16.65 -4.20 22.04
N ASP A 364 15.36 -4.21 22.39
CA ASP A 364 14.80 -3.50 23.54
C ASP A 364 13.69 -4.37 24.15
N ALA A 365 13.84 -4.72 25.40
CA ALA A 365 12.89 -5.56 26.14
C ALA A 365 11.70 -4.75 26.72
N SER A 366 11.74 -3.44 26.63
CA SER A 366 10.71 -2.53 27.17
C SER A 366 10.41 -1.34 26.25
N PRO A 367 10.06 -1.57 24.96
CA PRO A 367 9.84 -0.50 24.01
C PRO A 367 8.72 0.42 24.47
N GLU A 368 8.91 1.74 24.29
CA GLU A 368 7.91 2.76 24.67
C GLU A 368 6.58 2.51 23.95
N GLY A 369 5.46 2.64 24.69
CA GLY A 369 4.11 2.47 24.15
C GLY A 369 3.65 1.01 24.05
N SER A 370 4.41 0.03 24.53
CA SER A 370 4.00 -1.36 24.59
C SER A 370 3.22 -1.66 25.87
N ASP A 371 2.01 -2.19 25.74
CA ASP A 371 1.18 -2.65 26.87
C ASP A 371 1.75 -3.94 27.53
N LEU A 372 2.52 -4.72 26.78
CA LEU A 372 3.23 -5.90 27.25
C LEU A 372 4.74 -5.64 27.12
N ARG A 373 5.48 -5.78 28.21
CA ARG A 373 6.92 -5.61 28.23
C ARG A 373 7.60 -6.98 28.44
N ALA A 374 8.48 -7.32 27.55
CA ALA A 374 9.25 -8.58 27.65
C ALA A 374 10.17 -8.60 28.88
N ALA A 375 10.64 -7.42 29.31
CA ALA A 375 11.45 -7.29 30.53
C ALA A 375 10.72 -7.76 31.78
N ASP A 376 9.41 -7.53 31.90
CA ASP A 376 8.59 -7.98 33.03
C ASP A 376 8.47 -9.51 33.10
N GLN A 377 8.86 -10.20 32.01
CA GLN A 377 8.84 -11.65 31.87
C GLN A 377 10.27 -12.26 31.90
N GLY A 378 11.28 -11.44 32.22
CA GLY A 378 12.66 -11.89 32.42
C GLY A 378 13.57 -11.78 31.19
N LEU A 379 13.06 -11.32 30.04
CA LEU A 379 13.90 -11.01 28.88
C LEU A 379 14.70 -9.72 29.11
N GLN A 380 15.89 -9.64 28.53
CA GLN A 380 16.78 -8.47 28.64
C GLN A 380 17.27 -8.05 27.26
N ASP A 381 17.69 -6.77 27.17
CA ASP A 381 18.32 -6.24 25.97
C ASP A 381 19.57 -7.06 25.62
N GLY A 382 19.71 -7.42 24.37
CA GLY A 382 20.81 -8.25 23.87
C GLY A 382 20.61 -9.76 23.98
N ASP A 383 19.54 -10.25 24.63
CA ASP A 383 19.23 -11.68 24.67
C ASP A 383 19.06 -12.23 23.26
N VAL A 384 19.75 -13.35 22.96
CA VAL A 384 19.66 -14.08 21.69
C VAL A 384 18.82 -15.34 21.91
N PHE A 385 17.82 -15.58 21.08
CA PHE A 385 16.94 -16.73 21.26
C PHE A 385 17.61 -18.04 20.83
N ALA A 386 17.97 -18.89 21.80
CA ALA A 386 18.41 -20.25 21.53
C ALA A 386 17.22 -21.16 21.17
N ARG A 387 16.03 -20.91 21.76
CA ARG A 387 14.83 -21.66 21.43
C ARG A 387 13.58 -20.83 21.73
N VAL A 388 12.57 -20.96 20.87
CA VAL A 388 11.21 -20.47 21.09
C VAL A 388 10.26 -21.62 20.78
N GLY A 389 9.51 -22.11 21.76
CA GLY A 389 8.70 -23.31 21.58
C GLY A 389 9.54 -24.49 21.09
N ASP A 390 9.22 -25.01 19.91
CA ASP A 390 9.93 -26.12 19.26
C ASP A 390 11.04 -25.66 18.30
N THR A 391 11.18 -24.35 18.05
CA THR A 391 12.14 -23.82 17.06
C THR A 391 13.47 -23.44 17.71
N GLU A 392 14.53 -24.16 17.35
CA GLU A 392 15.90 -23.88 17.80
C GLU A 392 16.56 -22.80 16.95
N TYR A 393 17.29 -21.89 17.60
CA TYR A 393 18.00 -20.78 16.97
C TYR A 393 17.18 -20.11 15.86
N PRO A 394 15.97 -19.59 16.17
CA PRO A 394 15.06 -19.07 15.16
C PRO A 394 15.66 -17.85 14.46
N SER A 395 15.43 -17.73 13.16
CA SER A 395 15.52 -16.45 12.46
C SER A 395 14.45 -15.48 12.96
N ILE A 396 14.52 -14.19 12.60
CA ILE A 396 13.42 -13.25 12.88
C ILE A 396 12.09 -13.80 12.34
N ALA A 397 12.10 -14.34 11.12
CA ALA A 397 10.89 -14.85 10.47
C ALA A 397 10.31 -16.05 11.25
N ASP A 398 11.15 -17.05 11.55
CA ASP A 398 10.71 -18.28 12.22
C ASP A 398 10.30 -18.01 13.66
N GLY A 399 11.07 -17.21 14.40
CA GLY A 399 10.76 -16.85 15.79
C GLY A 399 9.47 -16.08 15.94
N ILE A 400 9.20 -15.12 15.05
CA ILE A 400 7.92 -14.39 15.07
C ILE A 400 6.75 -15.29 14.65
N ALA A 401 6.95 -16.23 13.72
CA ALA A 401 5.93 -17.20 13.36
C ALA A 401 5.60 -18.11 14.54
N GLU A 402 6.61 -18.61 15.24
CA GLU A 402 6.44 -19.47 16.41
C GLU A 402 5.76 -18.72 17.56
N ILE A 403 6.17 -17.49 17.87
CA ILE A 403 5.50 -16.65 18.87
C ILE A 403 4.01 -16.44 18.50
N LYS A 404 3.71 -16.13 17.24
CA LYS A 404 2.33 -15.94 16.79
C LYS A 404 1.48 -17.19 16.85
N SER A 405 2.07 -18.38 16.70
CA SER A 405 1.32 -19.64 16.82
C SER A 405 0.78 -19.86 18.24
N HIS A 406 1.38 -19.19 19.24
CA HIS A 406 0.97 -19.22 20.66
C HIS A 406 0.16 -17.98 21.07
N SER A 407 -0.48 -17.27 20.15
CA SER A 407 -1.27 -16.06 20.43
C SER A 407 -2.31 -16.28 21.52
N GLY A 408 -2.29 -15.45 22.57
CA GLY A 408 -3.18 -15.55 23.73
C GLY A 408 -2.84 -16.66 24.72
N ALA A 409 -1.76 -17.39 24.52
CA ALA A 409 -1.26 -18.47 25.37
C ALA A 409 0.13 -18.15 25.94
N THR A 410 0.88 -19.15 26.36
CA THR A 410 2.26 -19.04 26.80
C THR A 410 3.17 -19.87 25.91
N VAL A 411 4.44 -19.49 25.82
CA VAL A 411 5.49 -20.21 25.09
C VAL A 411 6.73 -20.32 25.96
N ASP A 412 7.41 -21.45 25.92
CA ASP A 412 8.67 -21.63 26.60
C ASP A 412 9.79 -21.04 25.74
N VAL A 413 10.65 -20.23 26.36
CA VAL A 413 11.73 -19.51 25.70
C VAL A 413 13.05 -19.85 26.39
N VAL A 414 14.07 -20.09 25.58
CA VAL A 414 15.46 -20.22 26.05
C VAL A 414 16.28 -19.17 25.34
N VAL A 415 16.99 -18.33 26.09
CA VAL A 415 17.85 -17.28 25.55
C VAL A 415 19.28 -17.47 25.97
N LEU A 416 20.19 -17.01 25.11
CA LEU A 416 21.60 -16.83 25.41
C LEU A 416 21.80 -15.37 25.86
N ARG A 417 22.30 -15.22 27.06
CA ARG A 417 22.60 -13.93 27.68
C ARG A 417 24.09 -13.77 27.84
N ARG A 418 24.65 -12.62 27.46
CA ARG A 418 26.05 -12.32 27.68
C ARG A 418 26.32 -11.96 29.13
N ALA A 419 27.23 -12.73 29.78
CA ALA A 419 27.74 -12.39 31.08
C ALA A 419 28.79 -11.25 30.99
N ALA A 420 29.17 -10.65 32.12
CA ALA A 420 30.13 -9.55 32.18
C ALA A 420 31.54 -9.91 31.63
N ASP A 421 31.89 -11.16 31.63
CA ASP A 421 33.13 -11.70 31.04
C ASP A 421 33.04 -12.02 29.54
N GLY A 422 31.86 -11.73 28.93
CA GLY A 422 31.57 -11.99 27.51
C GLY A 422 31.15 -13.43 27.17
N ALA A 423 31.08 -14.31 28.16
CA ALA A 423 30.62 -15.69 27.96
C ALA A 423 29.10 -15.73 27.77
N TRP A 424 28.61 -16.70 26.98
CA TRP A 424 27.20 -16.96 26.84
C TRP A 424 26.69 -17.84 27.98
N THR A 425 25.58 -17.42 28.60
CA THR A 425 24.88 -18.18 29.61
C THR A 425 23.47 -18.47 29.09
N GLU A 426 23.06 -19.73 29.16
CA GLU A 426 21.70 -20.14 28.83
C GLU A 426 20.73 -19.76 29.96
N VAL A 427 19.65 -19.09 29.63
CA VAL A 427 18.60 -18.72 30.56
C VAL A 427 17.26 -19.27 30.05
N SER A 428 16.67 -20.18 30.83
CA SER A 428 15.37 -20.75 30.53
C SER A 428 14.26 -19.90 31.16
N LEU A 429 13.29 -19.48 30.33
CA LEU A 429 12.14 -18.69 30.69
C LEU A 429 10.86 -19.47 30.34
N PRO A 430 10.36 -20.31 31.28
CA PRO A 430 9.16 -21.09 31.00
C PRO A 430 7.89 -20.24 31.07
N GLY A 431 6.94 -20.51 30.21
CA GLY A 431 5.59 -19.94 30.27
C GLY A 431 5.54 -18.44 29.99
N VAL A 432 6.39 -17.91 29.12
CA VAL A 432 6.35 -16.51 28.69
C VAL A 432 5.02 -16.22 27.98
N ARG A 433 4.29 -15.19 28.43
CA ARG A 433 2.96 -14.83 27.90
C ARG A 433 3.05 -14.18 26.53
N VAL A 434 2.27 -14.70 25.62
CA VAL A 434 2.07 -14.11 24.28
C VAL A 434 0.75 -13.33 24.30
N SER A 435 0.75 -12.09 23.86
CA SER A 435 -0.47 -11.29 23.72
C SER A 435 -1.44 -11.91 22.71
N ARG A 436 -2.71 -11.47 22.71
CA ARG A 436 -3.71 -11.98 21.75
C ARG A 436 -3.37 -11.66 20.29
N ASP A 437 -2.59 -10.62 20.06
CA ASP A 437 -2.08 -10.21 18.76
C ASP A 437 -0.72 -10.83 18.41
N GLY A 438 -0.26 -11.83 19.20
CA GLY A 438 0.94 -12.62 18.90
C GLY A 438 2.25 -11.88 19.16
N ARG A 439 2.35 -11.10 20.26
CA ARG A 439 3.56 -10.38 20.64
C ARG A 439 4.06 -10.78 22.02
N LEU A 440 5.39 -10.75 22.20
CA LEU A 440 6.02 -10.86 23.52
C LEU A 440 6.37 -9.51 24.14
N GLY A 441 6.30 -8.41 23.38
CA GLY A 441 6.53 -7.05 23.86
C GLY A 441 8.01 -6.63 23.90
N PHE A 442 8.79 -6.98 22.88
CA PHE A 442 10.17 -6.52 22.68
C PHE A 442 10.37 -5.94 21.27
N ALA A 443 11.36 -5.06 21.13
CA ALA A 443 11.87 -4.66 19.83
C ALA A 443 12.84 -5.73 19.31
N ARG A 444 12.63 -6.19 18.09
CA ARG A 444 13.35 -7.32 17.48
C ARG A 444 14.53 -6.87 16.64
N GLY A 445 15.61 -7.64 16.67
CA GLY A 445 16.72 -7.62 15.75
C GLY A 445 17.25 -9.05 15.55
N ASP A 446 18.39 -9.17 14.92
CA ASP A 446 19.12 -10.43 14.82
C ASP A 446 20.60 -10.26 15.16
N THR A 447 21.36 -11.34 15.03
CA THR A 447 22.80 -11.35 15.38
C THR A 447 23.70 -10.90 14.22
N SER A 448 23.16 -10.52 13.07
CA SER A 448 23.92 -10.25 11.83
C SER A 448 24.96 -9.14 11.94
N ASP A 449 24.72 -8.16 12.81
CA ASP A 449 25.59 -7.00 13.09
C ASP A 449 26.65 -7.28 14.16
N GLN A 450 26.50 -8.33 14.98
CA GLN A 450 27.36 -8.60 16.15
C GLN A 450 28.16 -9.88 16.03
N SER A 451 27.65 -10.88 15.32
CA SER A 451 28.30 -12.18 15.18
C SER A 451 27.83 -12.89 13.92
N CYS A 452 28.59 -13.88 13.49
CA CYS A 452 28.15 -14.79 12.43
C CYS A 452 27.55 -16.08 13.03
N LEU A 453 26.72 -15.93 14.09
CA LEU A 453 25.87 -16.97 14.64
C LEU A 453 24.66 -17.10 13.74
N ILE A 454 24.47 -18.24 13.10
CA ILE A 454 23.43 -18.45 12.11
C ILE A 454 22.21 -19.16 12.70
N ALA A 455 21.03 -18.75 12.25
CA ALA A 455 19.78 -19.49 12.41
C ALA A 455 19.76 -20.75 11.52
N ALA A 456 18.66 -21.49 11.53
CA ALA A 456 18.46 -22.56 10.56
C ALA A 456 18.60 -22.00 9.13
N PRO A 457 19.43 -22.64 8.26
CA PRO A 457 19.64 -22.15 6.92
C PRO A 457 18.34 -22.08 6.13
N VAL A 458 18.07 -20.93 5.52
CA VAL A 458 16.93 -20.73 4.62
C VAL A 458 17.20 -21.48 3.32
N THR A 459 16.51 -22.56 3.07
CA THR A 459 16.76 -23.44 1.91
C THR A 459 16.08 -23.01 0.65
N LYS A 460 14.98 -22.24 0.78
CA LYS A 460 14.19 -21.72 -0.34
C LYS A 460 13.70 -20.31 -0.04
N VAL A 461 13.78 -19.46 -1.04
CA VAL A 461 13.28 -18.10 -1.00
C VAL A 461 12.35 -17.83 -2.19
N ARG A 462 11.56 -16.78 -2.05
CA ARG A 462 10.70 -16.22 -3.11
C ARG A 462 11.14 -14.79 -3.38
N ARG A 463 11.36 -14.47 -4.64
CA ARG A 463 11.60 -13.11 -5.14
C ARG A 463 10.34 -12.55 -5.79
N ALA A 464 10.33 -11.26 -6.08
CA ALA A 464 9.18 -10.59 -6.66
C ALA A 464 8.62 -11.29 -7.92
N PHE A 465 9.47 -11.91 -8.74
CA PHE A 465 9.11 -12.54 -10.02
C PHE A 465 9.39 -14.04 -10.10
N GLU A 466 10.01 -14.63 -9.07
CA GLU A 466 10.47 -16.01 -9.07
C GLU A 466 10.08 -16.72 -7.77
N LYS A 467 9.60 -17.96 -7.89
CA LYS A 467 9.21 -18.80 -6.74
C LYS A 467 10.24 -19.91 -6.50
N ASP A 468 10.28 -20.35 -5.25
CA ASP A 468 11.00 -21.57 -4.85
C ASP A 468 12.47 -21.61 -5.28
N ILE A 469 13.14 -20.45 -5.23
CA ILE A 469 14.57 -20.36 -5.52
C ILE A 469 15.31 -21.07 -4.40
N ARG A 470 16.09 -22.10 -4.77
CA ARG A 470 16.93 -22.81 -3.82
C ARG A 470 18.18 -21.98 -3.53
N THR A 471 18.44 -21.70 -2.26
CA THR A 471 19.64 -20.97 -1.84
C THR A 471 20.85 -21.89 -1.77
N ALA A 472 22.05 -21.34 -1.81
CA ALA A 472 23.29 -22.12 -1.62
C ALA A 472 23.38 -22.72 -0.21
N ALA A 473 22.80 -22.07 0.81
CA ALA A 473 22.75 -22.59 2.18
C ALA A 473 22.06 -23.96 2.29
N ALA A 474 21.16 -24.30 1.35
CA ALA A 474 20.51 -25.62 1.29
C ALA A 474 21.47 -26.79 1.13
N SER A 475 22.69 -26.54 0.66
CA SER A 475 23.75 -27.55 0.47
C SER A 475 24.98 -27.33 1.37
N SER A 476 24.91 -26.36 2.30
CA SER A 476 26.07 -26.00 3.15
C SER A 476 26.40 -27.02 4.22
N GLY A 477 25.46 -27.87 4.63
CA GLY A 477 25.63 -28.80 5.77
C GLY A 477 25.71 -28.10 7.13
N LEU A 478 25.42 -26.79 7.18
CA LEU A 478 25.41 -26.02 8.43
C LEU A 478 24.12 -26.25 9.19
N ALA A 479 24.22 -26.36 10.51
CA ALA A 479 23.06 -26.48 11.40
C ALA A 479 22.76 -25.12 12.07
N ALA A 480 21.55 -24.95 12.57
CA ALA A 480 21.18 -23.83 13.43
C ALA A 480 22.10 -23.73 14.66
N GLY A 481 22.41 -22.52 15.09
CA GLY A 481 23.34 -22.29 16.21
C GLY A 481 24.84 -22.43 15.86
N THR A 482 25.18 -22.73 14.61
CA THR A 482 26.57 -22.73 14.16
C THR A 482 27.11 -21.31 14.10
N THR A 483 28.34 -21.08 14.60
CA THR A 483 29.07 -19.82 14.43
C THR A 483 30.12 -19.98 13.33
N ILE A 484 30.07 -19.16 12.30
CA ILE A 484 31.08 -19.10 11.24
C ILE A 484 32.16 -18.13 11.70
N LEU A 485 33.43 -18.60 11.71
CA LEU A 485 34.56 -17.81 12.14
C LEU A 485 35.36 -17.23 10.99
N GLU A 486 35.59 -18.04 9.94
CA GLU A 486 36.48 -17.71 8.84
C GLU A 486 35.97 -18.29 7.52
N VAL A 487 36.31 -17.62 6.41
CA VAL A 487 36.20 -18.12 5.03
C VAL A 487 37.58 -18.10 4.41
N GLU A 488 38.14 -19.25 4.00
CA GLU A 488 39.50 -19.34 3.44
C GLU A 488 40.52 -18.61 4.32
N SER A 489 40.43 -18.80 5.66
CA SER A 489 41.26 -18.15 6.69
C SER A 489 41.03 -16.61 6.82
N MET A 490 40.04 -16.03 6.16
CA MET A 490 39.64 -14.63 6.35
C MET A 490 38.58 -14.55 7.43
N PRO A 491 38.74 -13.67 8.44
CA PRO A 491 37.74 -13.54 9.51
C PRO A 491 36.35 -13.16 9.02
N ALA A 492 35.30 -13.80 9.56
CA ALA A 492 33.89 -13.52 9.29
C ALA A 492 33.18 -13.21 10.61
N ALA A 493 33.48 -12.03 11.20
CA ALA A 493 32.97 -11.68 12.52
C ALA A 493 31.43 -11.36 12.53
N THR A 494 30.86 -10.97 11.39
CA THR A 494 29.45 -10.64 11.22
C THR A 494 28.94 -11.21 9.89
N LEU A 495 27.62 -11.20 9.66
CA LEU A 495 27.07 -11.61 8.36
C LEU A 495 27.60 -10.74 7.20
N GLY A 496 27.75 -9.44 7.42
CA GLY A 496 28.40 -8.57 6.45
C GLY A 496 29.85 -8.93 6.21
N GLY A 497 30.60 -9.27 7.26
CA GLY A 497 31.96 -9.76 7.16
C GLY A 497 32.06 -11.10 6.43
N LEU A 498 31.09 -12.01 6.66
CA LEU A 498 30.96 -13.25 5.88
C LEU A 498 30.79 -12.99 4.39
N ARG A 499 29.88 -12.05 4.03
CA ARG A 499 29.67 -11.63 2.63
C ARG A 499 30.97 -11.15 2.00
N ASP A 500 31.69 -10.27 2.70
CA ASP A 500 32.92 -9.68 2.17
C ASP A 500 34.04 -10.73 2.02
N ALA A 501 34.19 -11.62 2.99
CA ALA A 501 35.15 -12.72 2.91
C ALA A 501 34.82 -13.69 1.76
N LEU A 502 33.53 -14.03 1.57
CA LEU A 502 33.08 -14.84 0.43
C LEU A 502 33.35 -14.15 -0.90
N ARG A 503 33.09 -12.83 -1.02
CA ARG A 503 33.42 -12.06 -2.23
C ARG A 503 34.89 -12.11 -2.57
N LEU A 504 35.74 -11.89 -1.59
CA LEU A 504 37.22 -11.98 -1.76
C LEU A 504 37.64 -13.38 -2.19
N ALA A 505 37.11 -14.43 -1.56
CA ALA A 505 37.40 -15.81 -1.88
C ALA A 505 37.00 -16.19 -3.32
N THR A 506 35.94 -15.58 -3.84
CA THR A 506 35.31 -15.95 -5.12
C THR A 506 35.64 -15.01 -6.29
N VAL A 507 36.51 -14.00 -6.13
CA VAL A 507 36.87 -13.02 -7.18
C VAL A 507 37.30 -13.69 -8.49
N LYS A 508 38.13 -14.74 -8.43
CA LYS A 508 38.60 -15.45 -9.64
C LYS A 508 37.45 -16.18 -10.35
N ALA A 509 36.56 -16.81 -9.56
CA ALA A 509 35.40 -17.53 -10.08
C ALA A 509 34.41 -16.55 -10.72
N PHE A 510 34.18 -15.39 -10.10
CA PHE A 510 33.35 -14.31 -10.62
C PHE A 510 33.85 -13.84 -12.00
N GLY A 511 35.13 -13.50 -12.13
CA GLY A 511 35.70 -13.07 -13.41
C GLY A 511 35.67 -14.15 -14.51
N ALA A 512 35.59 -15.41 -14.11
CA ALA A 512 35.49 -16.56 -15.03
C ALA A 512 34.03 -17.00 -15.30
N HIS A 513 33.04 -16.36 -14.68
CA HIS A 513 31.64 -16.78 -14.71
C HIS A 513 31.41 -18.25 -14.31
N LYS A 514 32.12 -18.70 -13.27
CA LYS A 514 32.08 -20.09 -12.76
C LYS A 514 31.61 -20.14 -11.31
N GLY A 515 31.19 -21.32 -10.87
CA GLY A 515 31.00 -21.63 -9.46
C GLY A 515 32.32 -21.70 -8.70
N ALA A 516 32.24 -21.68 -7.39
CA ALA A 516 33.39 -21.75 -6.49
C ALA A 516 33.14 -22.78 -5.39
N SER A 517 34.24 -23.37 -4.90
CA SER A 517 34.25 -24.15 -3.67
C SER A 517 35.04 -23.37 -2.62
N VAL A 518 34.40 -23.08 -1.48
CA VAL A 518 35.01 -22.31 -0.38
C VAL A 518 35.05 -23.15 0.90
N THR A 519 36.07 -22.95 1.73
CA THR A 519 36.22 -23.60 3.03
C THR A 519 35.77 -22.63 4.13
N LEU A 520 34.82 -23.06 4.95
CA LEU A 520 34.35 -22.32 6.12
C LEU A 520 34.97 -22.96 7.37
N THR A 521 35.56 -22.14 8.25
CA THR A 521 35.94 -22.58 9.62
C THR A 521 34.75 -22.22 10.54
N VAL A 522 34.18 -23.23 11.17
CA VAL A 522 32.97 -23.08 11.98
C VAL A 522 33.14 -23.67 13.38
N GLN A 523 32.30 -23.23 14.29
CA GLN A 523 32.10 -23.82 15.61
C GLN A 523 30.63 -24.19 15.79
N ARG A 524 30.38 -25.44 16.22
CA ARG A 524 29.02 -25.90 16.55
C ARG A 524 28.72 -25.66 18.02
N PRO A 525 27.47 -25.44 18.40
CA PRO A 525 27.12 -25.32 19.82
C PRO A 525 27.40 -26.61 20.57
N VAL A 526 27.92 -26.48 21.79
CA VAL A 526 28.19 -27.61 22.70
C VAL A 526 27.12 -27.57 23.80
N GLY A 527 26.35 -28.65 23.92
CA GLY A 527 25.21 -28.67 24.86
C GLY A 527 24.14 -27.61 24.59
N GLY A 528 23.96 -27.20 23.34
CA GLY A 528 22.99 -26.17 22.96
C GLY A 528 23.48 -24.72 23.12
N VAL A 529 24.74 -24.49 23.53
CA VAL A 529 25.29 -23.15 23.76
C VAL A 529 26.50 -22.90 22.86
N PRO A 530 26.58 -21.78 22.13
CA PRO A 530 27.80 -21.39 21.42
C PRO A 530 28.94 -21.20 22.41
N SER A 531 30.05 -21.88 22.19
CA SER A 531 31.21 -21.83 23.07
C SER A 531 32.47 -21.44 22.29
N PRO A 532 33.24 -20.42 22.74
CA PRO A 532 34.51 -20.08 22.12
C PRO A 532 35.54 -21.20 22.20
N ASN A 533 35.34 -22.17 23.12
CA ASN A 533 36.20 -23.33 23.30
C ASN A 533 35.72 -24.56 22.52
N ALA A 534 34.63 -24.45 21.74
CA ALA A 534 34.17 -25.56 20.90
C ALA A 534 35.22 -25.89 19.83
N PRO A 535 35.33 -27.17 19.42
CA PRO A 535 36.23 -27.57 18.34
C PRO A 535 35.95 -26.78 17.08
N ARG A 536 37.01 -26.34 16.40
CA ARG A 536 36.89 -25.75 15.07
C ARG A 536 36.78 -26.86 14.05
N GLU A 537 35.82 -26.74 13.16
CA GLU A 537 35.57 -27.68 12.07
C GLU A 537 35.70 -26.96 10.74
N GLU A 538 36.24 -27.64 9.73
CA GLU A 538 36.24 -27.15 8.36
C GLU A 538 35.05 -27.73 7.59
N VAL A 539 34.25 -26.85 6.96
CA VAL A 539 33.13 -27.22 6.14
C VAL A 539 33.35 -26.70 4.74
N ARG A 540 33.30 -27.57 3.74
CA ARG A 540 33.41 -27.21 2.35
C ARG A 540 32.05 -26.87 1.81
N TRP A 541 31.92 -25.67 1.20
CA TRP A 541 30.68 -25.15 0.66
C TRP A 541 30.81 -24.87 -0.84
N GLU A 542 29.94 -25.52 -1.62
CA GLU A 542 29.93 -25.39 -3.07
C GLU A 542 28.94 -24.29 -3.47
N LEU A 543 29.42 -23.29 -4.19
CA LEU A 543 28.65 -22.16 -4.71
C LEU A 543 28.48 -22.30 -6.23
N SER A 544 27.28 -22.17 -6.74
CA SER A 544 27.02 -22.13 -8.18
C SER A 544 27.57 -20.84 -8.82
N SER A 545 27.62 -20.80 -10.16
CA SER A 545 27.93 -19.56 -10.87
C SER A 545 26.98 -18.43 -10.51
N ASP A 546 25.68 -18.75 -10.38
CA ASP A 546 24.63 -17.75 -10.07
C ASP A 546 24.78 -17.23 -8.63
N ASP A 547 25.16 -18.09 -7.67
CA ASP A 547 25.45 -17.65 -6.30
C ASP A 547 26.63 -16.68 -6.28
N VAL A 548 27.71 -17.00 -7.02
CA VAL A 548 28.88 -16.12 -7.14
C VAL A 548 28.52 -14.79 -7.78
N GLN A 549 27.74 -14.79 -8.88
CA GLN A 549 27.28 -13.56 -9.53
C GLN A 549 26.39 -12.74 -8.59
N THR A 550 25.46 -13.37 -7.89
CA THR A 550 24.60 -12.75 -6.90
C THR A 550 25.40 -12.08 -5.80
N LEU A 551 26.37 -12.81 -5.21
CA LEU A 551 27.23 -12.29 -4.15
C LEU A 551 28.04 -11.05 -4.58
N HIS A 552 28.58 -11.05 -5.79
CA HIS A 552 29.37 -9.93 -6.31
C HIS A 552 28.53 -8.75 -6.76
N ALA A 553 27.24 -8.95 -7.04
CA ALA A 553 26.31 -7.88 -7.36
C ALA A 553 25.80 -7.13 -6.10
N LEU A 554 25.99 -7.68 -4.89
CA LEU A 554 25.72 -6.98 -3.62
C LEU A 554 26.73 -5.86 -3.41
N GLY A 555 26.24 -4.68 -3.11
CA GLY A 555 27.05 -3.48 -2.89
C GLY A 555 27.18 -3.10 -1.42
N TRP A 556 27.30 -1.81 -1.22
CA TRP A 556 27.16 -1.15 0.09
C TRP A 556 26.02 -0.15 0.02
N THR A 557 25.22 -0.11 1.03
CA THR A 557 24.08 0.78 1.17
C THR A 557 24.20 1.62 2.42
N ASN A 558 23.44 2.70 2.48
CA ASN A 558 23.28 3.46 3.70
C ASN A 558 22.32 2.72 4.64
N ALA A 559 22.72 2.53 5.90
CA ALA A 559 21.90 1.96 6.95
C ALA A 559 20.52 2.62 7.08
N LEU A 560 20.44 3.93 6.89
CA LEU A 560 19.20 4.69 6.99
C LEU A 560 18.22 4.47 5.83
N ALA A 561 18.65 3.92 4.70
CA ALA A 561 17.80 3.74 3.52
C ALA A 561 16.58 2.84 3.80
N SER A 562 16.75 1.83 4.64
CA SER A 562 15.71 0.85 5.00
C SER A 562 14.89 1.22 6.25
N THR A 563 15.26 2.26 6.98
CA THR A 563 14.66 2.60 8.29
C THR A 563 13.39 3.44 8.20
N GLY A 564 13.05 3.98 7.01
CA GLY A 564 11.94 4.91 6.83
C GLY A 564 12.24 6.34 7.31
N VAL A 565 13.50 6.63 7.69
CA VAL A 565 13.95 7.99 8.03
C VAL A 565 13.88 8.92 6.83
N PHE A 566 14.13 8.41 5.63
CA PHE A 566 13.94 9.12 4.37
C PHE A 566 12.66 8.64 3.68
N GLN A 567 11.96 9.57 3.04
CA GLN A 567 10.70 9.29 2.35
C GLN A 567 10.90 9.27 0.82
N PRO A 568 9.96 8.66 0.07
CA PRO A 568 9.97 8.81 -1.39
C PRO A 568 10.06 10.28 -1.78
N SER A 569 10.82 10.57 -2.83
CA SER A 569 10.93 11.94 -3.33
C SER A 569 9.58 12.45 -3.78
N GLU A 570 9.27 13.70 -3.46
CA GLU A 570 8.01 14.33 -3.84
C GLU A 570 8.28 15.67 -4.52
N PHE A 571 7.45 15.99 -5.51
CA PHE A 571 7.41 17.32 -6.11
C PHE A 571 5.96 17.78 -6.26
N THR A 572 5.78 19.11 -6.32
CA THR A 572 4.43 19.66 -6.48
C THR A 572 4.00 19.60 -7.94
N LEU A 573 3.06 18.70 -8.25
CA LEU A 573 2.40 18.66 -9.55
C LEU A 573 1.29 19.71 -9.56
N LYS A 574 1.52 20.79 -10.29
CA LYS A 574 0.63 21.93 -10.42
C LYS A 574 0.44 22.27 -11.89
N ALA A 575 -0.76 22.72 -12.24
CA ALA A 575 -1.06 23.22 -13.58
C ALA A 575 -0.46 24.62 -13.80
N ASP A 576 0.05 24.89 -14.98
CA ASP A 576 0.63 26.18 -15.33
C ASP A 576 -0.41 27.28 -15.49
N ASN A 577 -1.62 26.91 -15.87
CA ASN A 577 -2.75 27.83 -16.09
C ASN A 577 -4.10 27.11 -15.91
N PRO A 578 -5.24 27.82 -15.83
CA PRO A 578 -6.55 27.21 -15.63
C PRO A 578 -6.97 26.21 -16.73
N VAL A 579 -6.57 26.43 -17.99
CA VAL A 579 -6.90 25.52 -19.10
C VAL A 579 -6.13 24.20 -18.93
N ASP A 580 -4.88 24.26 -18.50
CA ASP A 580 -4.10 23.08 -18.20
C ASP A 580 -4.66 22.33 -16.99
N ALA A 581 -5.14 23.05 -15.95
CA ALA A 581 -5.82 22.45 -14.81
C ALA A 581 -7.07 21.67 -15.23
N VAL A 582 -7.87 22.21 -16.15
CA VAL A 582 -9.05 21.50 -16.69
C VAL A 582 -8.61 20.26 -17.46
N ARG A 583 -7.60 20.36 -18.34
CA ARG A 583 -7.06 19.22 -19.08
C ARG A 583 -6.54 18.12 -18.12
N MET A 584 -5.79 18.53 -17.09
CA MET A 584 -5.28 17.61 -16.06
C MET A 584 -6.41 16.95 -15.26
N GLY A 585 -7.42 17.71 -14.84
CA GLY A 585 -8.58 17.21 -14.12
C GLY A 585 -9.39 16.19 -14.91
N MET A 586 -9.65 16.47 -16.19
CA MET A 586 -10.33 15.54 -17.10
C MET A 586 -9.51 14.27 -17.34
N ALA A 587 -8.19 14.41 -17.55
CA ALA A 587 -7.29 13.28 -17.72
C ALA A 587 -7.25 12.39 -16.48
N GLU A 588 -7.21 13.00 -15.28
CA GLU A 588 -7.23 12.28 -14.01
C GLU A 588 -8.56 11.57 -13.77
N THR A 589 -9.69 12.22 -14.04
CA THR A 589 -11.02 11.59 -13.98
C THR A 589 -11.07 10.34 -14.88
N SER A 590 -10.61 10.47 -16.13
CA SER A 590 -10.55 9.34 -17.08
C SER A 590 -9.59 8.24 -16.60
N ARG A 591 -8.46 8.60 -15.98
CA ARG A 591 -7.49 7.67 -15.41
C ARG A 591 -8.11 6.85 -14.29
N VAL A 592 -8.71 7.52 -13.30
CA VAL A 592 -9.34 6.87 -12.14
C VAL A 592 -10.51 5.98 -12.60
N MET A 593 -11.33 6.43 -13.55
CA MET A 593 -12.42 5.64 -14.11
C MET A 593 -11.91 4.33 -14.76
N LYS A 594 -10.83 4.40 -15.55
CA LYS A 594 -10.22 3.21 -16.16
C LYS A 594 -9.64 2.26 -15.14
N MET A 595 -8.98 2.80 -14.10
CA MET A 595 -8.44 2.00 -12.99
C MET A 595 -9.54 1.24 -12.26
N THR A 596 -10.62 1.94 -11.91
CA THR A 596 -11.75 1.34 -11.21
C THR A 596 -12.37 0.21 -12.03
N TYR A 597 -12.63 0.47 -13.32
CA TYR A 597 -13.13 -0.57 -14.23
C TYR A 597 -12.18 -1.78 -14.32
N LEU A 598 -10.87 -1.54 -14.45
CA LEU A 598 -9.86 -2.59 -14.51
C LEU A 598 -9.82 -3.40 -13.21
N THR A 599 -9.96 -2.75 -12.06
CA THR A 599 -10.02 -3.41 -10.75
C THR A 599 -11.20 -4.39 -10.69
N PHE A 600 -12.39 -3.96 -11.11
CA PHE A 600 -13.56 -4.85 -11.17
C PHE A 600 -13.40 -5.98 -12.19
N ALA A 601 -12.84 -5.70 -13.36
CA ALA A 601 -12.57 -6.75 -14.36
C ALA A 601 -11.59 -7.80 -13.82
N ARG A 602 -10.55 -7.38 -13.09
CA ARG A 602 -9.57 -8.28 -12.47
C ARG A 602 -10.13 -9.04 -11.27
N LEU A 603 -11.02 -8.41 -10.50
CA LEU A 603 -11.75 -9.07 -9.42
C LEU A 603 -12.61 -10.20 -9.99
N ALA A 604 -13.34 -9.93 -11.08
CA ALA A 604 -14.15 -10.95 -11.77
C ALA A 604 -13.31 -12.09 -12.36
N GLN A 605 -12.06 -11.81 -12.76
CA GLN A 605 -11.09 -12.80 -13.24
C GLN A 605 -10.37 -13.56 -12.12
N GLY A 606 -10.64 -13.23 -10.83
CA GLY A 606 -9.95 -13.82 -9.68
C GLY A 606 -8.47 -13.40 -9.55
N SER A 607 -8.06 -12.37 -10.29
CA SER A 607 -6.68 -11.86 -10.27
C SER A 607 -6.40 -10.96 -9.06
N VAL A 608 -7.42 -10.31 -8.52
CA VAL A 608 -7.39 -9.50 -7.30
C VAL A 608 -8.20 -10.24 -6.26
N LYS A 609 -7.65 -10.43 -5.07
CA LYS A 609 -8.36 -11.07 -3.96
C LYS A 609 -9.30 -10.07 -3.29
N VAL A 610 -10.46 -10.55 -2.83
CA VAL A 610 -11.46 -9.74 -2.10
C VAL A 610 -10.87 -9.11 -0.82
N GLU A 611 -9.88 -9.75 -0.22
CA GLU A 611 -9.16 -9.27 0.97
C GLU A 611 -8.45 -7.92 0.76
N HIS A 612 -8.13 -7.56 -0.49
CA HIS A 612 -7.54 -6.25 -0.82
C HIS A 612 -8.57 -5.14 -1.00
N LEU A 613 -9.85 -5.46 -1.04
CA LEU A 613 -10.90 -4.45 -1.10
C LEU A 613 -11.12 -3.83 0.29
N LYS A 614 -11.24 -2.52 0.32
CA LYS A 614 -11.62 -1.77 1.53
C LYS A 614 -13.11 -1.48 1.51
N GLY A 615 -13.75 -1.75 2.62
CA GLY A 615 -15.15 -1.43 2.84
C GLY A 615 -15.36 -0.04 3.43
N PRO A 616 -16.59 0.28 3.83
CA PRO A 616 -16.91 1.61 4.34
C PRO A 616 -16.07 2.05 5.53
N VAL A 617 -15.75 1.12 6.44
CA VAL A 617 -14.93 1.40 7.63
C VAL A 617 -13.48 1.67 7.24
N GLY A 618 -12.91 0.84 6.36
CA GLY A 618 -11.56 1.02 5.84
C GLY A 618 -11.41 2.29 5.01
N ILE A 619 -12.41 2.62 4.19
CA ILE A 619 -12.44 3.86 3.40
C ILE A 619 -12.53 5.09 4.32
N ALA A 620 -13.37 5.06 5.36
CA ALA A 620 -13.47 6.15 6.34
C ALA A 620 -12.15 6.33 7.11
N HIS A 621 -11.52 5.24 7.53
CA HIS A 621 -10.20 5.28 8.17
C HIS A 621 -9.12 5.85 7.24
N LEU A 622 -9.04 5.39 5.99
CA LEU A 622 -8.13 5.97 5.00
C LEU A 622 -8.42 7.46 4.77
N GLY A 623 -9.69 7.84 4.73
CA GLY A 623 -10.11 9.24 4.61
C GLY A 623 -9.57 10.12 5.73
N THR A 624 -9.58 9.64 7.00
CA THR A 624 -9.01 10.39 8.13
C THR A 624 -7.50 10.54 8.02
N LEU A 625 -6.77 9.49 7.63
CA LEU A 625 -5.33 9.55 7.38
C LEU A 625 -4.97 10.51 6.25
N VAL A 626 -5.82 10.60 5.22
CA VAL A 626 -5.63 11.52 4.10
C VAL A 626 -5.99 12.96 4.50
N ALA A 627 -7.02 13.16 5.32
CA ALA A 627 -7.41 14.47 5.85
C ALA A 627 -6.31 15.09 6.71
N ASP A 628 -5.61 14.28 7.52
CA ASP A 628 -4.45 14.70 8.31
C ASP A 628 -3.29 15.24 7.44
N LYS A 629 -3.14 14.71 6.21
CA LYS A 629 -2.17 15.25 5.22
C LYS A 629 -2.57 16.63 4.67
N GLY A 630 -3.81 17.06 4.87
CA GLY A 630 -4.31 18.38 4.50
C GLY A 630 -5.45 18.37 3.46
N VAL A 631 -6.10 19.53 3.33
CA VAL A 631 -7.34 19.70 2.54
C VAL A 631 -7.17 19.29 1.06
N ILE A 632 -6.02 19.55 0.43
CA ILE A 632 -5.79 19.20 -0.98
C ILE A 632 -5.77 17.67 -1.16
N TRP A 633 -5.20 16.94 -0.23
CA TRP A 633 -5.22 15.48 -0.22
C TRP A 633 -6.64 14.93 -0.01
N LEU A 634 -7.41 15.56 0.89
CA LEU A 634 -8.81 15.21 1.11
C LEU A 634 -9.66 15.48 -0.15
N LEU A 635 -9.50 16.63 -0.81
CA LEU A 635 -10.22 16.94 -2.05
C LEU A 635 -9.88 15.94 -3.17
N PHE A 636 -8.60 15.55 -3.29
CA PHE A 636 -8.18 14.52 -4.25
C PHE A 636 -8.82 13.17 -3.93
N PHE A 637 -8.82 12.78 -2.66
CA PHE A 637 -9.46 11.54 -2.21
C PHE A 637 -10.98 11.54 -2.48
N LEU A 638 -11.66 12.63 -2.17
CA LEU A 638 -13.09 12.78 -2.44
C LEU A 638 -13.41 12.74 -3.95
N ALA A 639 -12.54 13.35 -4.78
CA ALA A 639 -12.67 13.24 -6.23
C ALA A 639 -12.53 11.79 -6.71
N MET A 640 -11.56 11.05 -6.19
CA MET A 640 -11.41 9.61 -6.50
C MET A 640 -12.66 8.82 -6.09
N ILE A 641 -13.17 9.04 -4.88
CA ILE A 641 -14.40 8.37 -4.41
C ILE A 641 -15.59 8.71 -5.31
N SER A 642 -15.72 9.96 -5.73
CA SER A 642 -16.81 10.39 -6.63
C SER A 642 -16.75 9.66 -7.98
N VAL A 643 -15.56 9.48 -8.58
CA VAL A 643 -15.39 8.68 -9.80
C VAL A 643 -15.70 7.20 -9.52
N ASN A 644 -15.20 6.64 -8.42
CA ASN A 644 -15.43 5.25 -8.07
C ASN A 644 -16.93 4.97 -7.91
N LEU A 645 -17.65 5.87 -7.22
CA LEU A 645 -19.11 5.78 -7.05
C LEU A 645 -19.83 5.86 -8.41
N ALA A 646 -19.38 6.75 -9.30
CA ALA A 646 -19.93 6.84 -10.65
C ALA A 646 -19.75 5.54 -11.44
N VAL A 647 -18.56 4.93 -11.40
CA VAL A 647 -18.28 3.67 -12.09
C VAL A 647 -19.09 2.52 -11.49
N ILE A 648 -19.12 2.39 -10.15
CA ILE A 648 -19.86 1.33 -9.46
C ILE A 648 -21.35 1.42 -9.77
N ASN A 649 -21.92 2.63 -9.71
CA ASN A 649 -23.33 2.84 -10.01
C ASN A 649 -23.67 2.60 -11.48
N PHE A 650 -22.70 2.63 -12.39
CA PHE A 650 -22.93 2.35 -13.81
C PHE A 650 -22.58 0.90 -14.21
N LEU A 651 -22.13 0.07 -13.25
CA LEU A 651 -21.97 -1.37 -13.50
C LEU A 651 -23.33 -2.04 -13.79
N PRO A 652 -23.36 -3.11 -14.58
CA PRO A 652 -24.61 -3.83 -14.91
C PRO A 652 -25.10 -4.70 -13.72
N LEU A 653 -25.20 -4.07 -12.54
CA LEU A 653 -25.69 -4.70 -11.33
C LEU A 653 -27.14 -4.28 -11.06
N PRO A 654 -28.01 -5.17 -10.59
CA PRO A 654 -29.45 -4.95 -10.61
C PRO A 654 -29.98 -3.86 -9.64
N ILE A 655 -29.22 -3.50 -8.62
CA ILE A 655 -29.65 -2.56 -7.57
C ILE A 655 -29.17 -1.13 -7.84
N VAL A 656 -28.07 -1.00 -8.61
CA VAL A 656 -27.49 0.30 -8.94
C VAL A 656 -28.08 0.81 -10.25
N ASP A 657 -27.86 2.09 -10.55
CA ASP A 657 -28.40 2.78 -11.74
C ASP A 657 -28.14 2.05 -13.06
N GLY A 658 -26.96 1.42 -13.19
CA GLY A 658 -26.54 0.65 -14.37
C GLY A 658 -27.45 -0.54 -14.67
N GLY A 659 -27.96 -1.21 -13.65
CA GLY A 659 -28.95 -2.29 -13.84
C GLY A 659 -30.29 -1.76 -14.32
N GLN A 660 -30.78 -0.68 -13.73
CA GLN A 660 -32.02 0.00 -14.18
C GLN A 660 -31.85 0.56 -15.58
N PHE A 661 -30.70 1.15 -15.91
CA PHE A 661 -30.36 1.62 -17.25
C PHE A 661 -30.52 0.50 -18.28
N LEU A 662 -30.01 -0.70 -18.03
CA LEU A 662 -30.16 -1.86 -18.93
C LEU A 662 -31.62 -2.29 -19.09
N PHE A 663 -32.42 -2.28 -18.03
CA PHE A 663 -33.85 -2.60 -18.14
C PHE A 663 -34.59 -1.58 -19.01
N ILE A 664 -34.27 -0.29 -18.90
CA ILE A 664 -34.88 0.75 -19.73
C ILE A 664 -34.42 0.63 -21.20
N VAL A 665 -33.15 0.33 -21.46
CA VAL A 665 -32.63 0.07 -22.81
C VAL A 665 -33.36 -1.12 -23.45
N TYR A 666 -33.54 -2.21 -22.69
CA TYR A 666 -34.31 -3.36 -23.17
C TYR A 666 -35.76 -2.96 -23.54
N GLU A 667 -36.44 -2.19 -22.66
CA GLU A 667 -37.79 -1.71 -22.92
C GLU A 667 -37.84 -0.81 -24.16
N TRP A 668 -36.87 0.08 -24.33
CA TRP A 668 -36.78 0.99 -25.47
C TRP A 668 -36.59 0.22 -26.80
N VAL A 669 -35.76 -0.82 -26.82
CA VAL A 669 -35.49 -1.62 -28.01
C VAL A 669 -36.66 -2.58 -28.33
N ARG A 670 -37.23 -3.21 -27.29
CA ARG A 670 -38.29 -4.24 -27.46
C ARG A 670 -39.71 -3.66 -27.48
N GLY A 671 -39.90 -2.40 -27.12
CA GLY A 671 -41.23 -1.76 -27.01
C GLY A 671 -42.11 -2.27 -25.88
N ARG A 672 -41.56 -3.09 -24.98
CA ARG A 672 -42.25 -3.64 -23.80
C ARG A 672 -41.29 -3.79 -22.62
N PRO A 673 -41.79 -3.51 -21.39
CA PRO A 673 -40.96 -3.61 -20.21
C PRO A 673 -40.53 -5.06 -19.93
N VAL A 674 -39.42 -5.22 -19.20
CA VAL A 674 -38.97 -6.51 -18.69
C VAL A 674 -40.03 -7.10 -17.74
N PRO A 675 -40.32 -8.41 -17.77
CA PRO A 675 -41.29 -9.01 -16.87
C PRO A 675 -40.97 -8.76 -15.41
N VAL A 676 -41.97 -8.36 -14.60
CA VAL A 676 -41.78 -7.97 -13.20
C VAL A 676 -41.14 -9.09 -12.36
N GLY A 677 -41.54 -10.36 -12.59
CA GLY A 677 -40.96 -11.49 -11.89
C GLY A 677 -39.46 -11.63 -12.16
N PHE A 678 -38.99 -11.35 -13.38
CA PHE A 678 -37.57 -11.37 -13.71
C PHE A 678 -36.84 -10.18 -13.06
N GLN A 679 -37.42 -8.97 -13.09
CA GLN A 679 -36.83 -7.80 -12.43
C GLN A 679 -36.65 -8.07 -10.93
N ASN A 680 -37.69 -8.56 -10.24
CA ASN A 680 -37.62 -8.86 -8.82
C ASN A 680 -36.60 -9.95 -8.49
N ALA A 681 -36.52 -11.01 -9.30
CA ALA A 681 -35.53 -12.07 -9.08
C ALA A 681 -34.10 -11.58 -9.22
N VAL A 682 -33.83 -10.78 -10.25
CA VAL A 682 -32.51 -10.20 -10.51
C VAL A 682 -32.14 -9.17 -9.44
N THR A 683 -33.08 -8.31 -9.01
CA THR A 683 -32.87 -7.34 -7.92
C THR A 683 -32.58 -8.05 -6.59
N MET A 684 -33.34 -9.12 -6.26
CA MET A 684 -33.09 -9.90 -5.03
C MET A 684 -31.74 -10.60 -5.06
N ALA A 685 -31.35 -11.21 -6.19
CA ALA A 685 -30.03 -11.81 -6.37
C ALA A 685 -28.90 -10.78 -6.19
N GLY A 686 -29.08 -9.58 -6.74
CA GLY A 686 -28.14 -8.48 -6.58
C GLY A 686 -28.04 -7.99 -5.13
N LEU A 687 -29.18 -7.88 -4.43
CA LEU A 687 -29.22 -7.49 -3.01
C LEU A 687 -28.43 -8.47 -2.14
N VAL A 688 -28.64 -9.77 -2.37
CA VAL A 688 -27.89 -10.81 -1.65
C VAL A 688 -26.41 -10.73 -1.97
N LEU A 689 -26.03 -10.57 -3.24
CA LEU A 689 -24.63 -10.45 -3.66
C LEU A 689 -23.95 -9.25 -2.99
N ILE A 690 -24.55 -8.07 -3.08
CA ILE A 690 -24.01 -6.84 -2.48
C ILE A 690 -23.98 -6.95 -0.95
N GLY A 691 -25.00 -7.53 -0.32
CA GLY A 691 -25.05 -7.77 1.11
C GLY A 691 -23.93 -8.70 1.59
N VAL A 692 -23.69 -9.80 0.90
CA VAL A 692 -22.59 -10.72 1.21
C VAL A 692 -21.24 -10.03 1.04
N MET A 693 -21.05 -9.31 -0.08
CA MET A 693 -19.81 -8.55 -0.33
C MET A 693 -19.58 -7.50 0.75
N PHE A 694 -20.62 -6.74 1.13
CA PHE A 694 -20.56 -5.73 2.18
C PHE A 694 -20.12 -6.34 3.52
N LEU A 695 -20.72 -7.48 3.91
CA LEU A 695 -20.37 -8.17 5.16
C LEU A 695 -18.94 -8.69 5.13
N LEU A 696 -18.50 -9.30 4.02
CA LEU A 696 -17.14 -9.81 3.87
C LEU A 696 -16.10 -8.69 3.96
N VAL A 697 -16.32 -7.60 3.23
CA VAL A 697 -15.36 -6.48 3.18
C VAL A 697 -15.35 -5.73 4.52
N THR A 698 -16.51 -5.54 5.17
CA THR A 698 -16.59 -4.93 6.50
C THR A 698 -15.92 -5.80 7.56
N TYR A 699 -16.08 -7.13 7.48
CA TYR A 699 -15.37 -8.07 8.36
C TYR A 699 -13.85 -7.94 8.18
N ASN A 700 -13.36 -7.88 6.93
CA ASN A 700 -11.95 -7.67 6.64
C ASN A 700 -11.41 -6.32 7.15
N ASP A 701 -12.21 -5.25 7.02
CA ASP A 701 -11.86 -3.93 7.56
C ASP A 701 -11.68 -3.96 9.07
N ILE A 702 -12.67 -4.54 9.77
CA ILE A 702 -12.66 -4.65 11.24
C ILE A 702 -11.48 -5.50 11.69
N ARG A 703 -11.26 -6.65 11.04
CA ARG A 703 -10.12 -7.51 11.31
C ARG A 703 -8.79 -6.78 11.13
N GLY A 704 -8.66 -6.01 10.05
CA GLY A 704 -7.47 -5.20 9.78
C GLY A 704 -7.22 -4.08 10.80
N LEU A 705 -8.28 -3.46 11.35
CA LEU A 705 -8.17 -2.42 12.39
C LEU A 705 -7.71 -2.99 13.75
N PHE A 706 -8.11 -4.21 14.07
CA PHE A 706 -7.74 -4.87 15.34
C PHE A 706 -6.48 -5.74 15.22
N GLY A 707 -5.81 -5.80 14.05
CA GLY A 707 -4.58 -6.56 13.84
C GLY A 707 -4.74 -8.09 13.95
N VAL A 708 -5.95 -8.61 13.73
CA VAL A 708 -6.30 -10.04 13.87
C VAL A 708 -6.34 -10.73 12.51
#